data_10bde59020e9b00d9ad43a900e9e114c
#
_entry.id   10bde59020e9b00d9ad43a900e9e114c
#
_cell.length_a   1.000
_cell.length_b   1.000
_cell.length_c   1.000
_cell.angle_alpha   90.00
_cell.angle_beta   90.00
_cell.angle_gamma   90.00
#
_symmetry.space_group_name_H-M   'P 1'
#
loop_
_entity.id
_entity.type
_entity.pdbx_description
1 polymer ?
#
loop_
_entity_poly.entity_id
_entity_poly.type
_entity_poly.pdbx_seq_one_letter_code
_entity_poly.pdbx_strand_id
1 'polypeptide(L)'
;MKELGIDIETYSSNDLTECGVYKYVEAEDFTILLFGYSVDGGPAKCVDFASGETLPPDIKAALTDPEVIKTAFNAAFERICIGVYLGIKGRLDPRQWRCTMVRAARMGLPLSLAQCGEVLKLEDRKMTEGKALIRYFSVPNKQTKQGITKMIRHKPSDAPDKWATFKAYNIRDVDVEQAILKKVRRLEAPKFDEDLYVADQHINDRGVMIDQILVNNAARFDELYKDELFAEARKLTGMSNPNSPGQIKQYISENTGFTIDSLNKKNLDDYEVQFKYWPKVQKVLALRREMGKTSNKKYTTMQKCVCKDSRVHGLLQFCGAARTGRWAGRLVQLQNLPQNHLESLDDARYLVKQGDLEEFEMNYGNVTQVLSELIRTAFVAKPGCTFHVCDFSAIEARVIAWIAGETWVLDACRQGHDIYCETASKMFGVPVQKHGPNGDLRPKGKVAVLGLGYGGGVSALEAMGGKKLGLTESEEKDIVNKWRDSNPHIVKLWRTVEKAAITAIKTGRSITIQQGIVIGYRWGMLLITLPSGRTICYPRTEVGIETNDGWRGDHEIIEYEGLNQKTKKWGKLRTYGGKLTENIVQATARDILGCVILRAEQRGLNVVFHIHDEIIVEATKDQTLPMVEALFSEPIPWCKDLPLKGAGYTTPYYLKD
;
A
#
# COMPACT_ATOMS: atom_id res chain seq x y z
N MET A 1 28.22 -0.57 -24.42
CA MET A 1 27.03 -1.04 -23.64
C MET A 1 26.32 0.18 -23.07
N LYS A 2 25.05 0.34 -23.40
CA LYS A 2 24.21 1.44 -22.87
C LYS A 2 23.21 0.91 -21.84
N GLU A 3 22.75 -0.34 -22.03
CA GLU A 3 21.76 -0.95 -21.18
C GLU A 3 22.11 -2.41 -20.88
N LEU A 4 21.86 -2.82 -19.63
CA LEU A 4 22.03 -4.19 -19.15
C LEU A 4 20.74 -4.67 -18.50
N GLY A 5 20.02 -5.56 -19.19
CA GLY A 5 18.85 -6.27 -18.64
C GLY A 5 19.34 -7.39 -17.73
N ILE A 6 18.74 -7.54 -16.54
CA ILE A 6 19.22 -8.46 -15.51
C ILE A 6 18.04 -9.21 -14.88
N ASP A 7 18.25 -10.50 -14.61
CA ASP A 7 17.42 -11.34 -13.74
C ASP A 7 18.32 -12.29 -12.97
N ILE A 8 18.10 -12.45 -11.67
CA ILE A 8 18.95 -13.31 -10.83
C ILE A 8 18.14 -14.33 -10.06
N GLU A 9 18.72 -15.54 -9.93
CA GLU A 9 18.24 -16.56 -9.03
C GLU A 9 19.17 -16.65 -7.82
N THR A 10 18.60 -16.69 -6.62
CA THR A 10 19.36 -16.59 -5.37
C THR A 10 18.98 -17.70 -4.39
N TYR A 11 19.82 -17.90 -3.38
CA TYR A 11 19.52 -18.75 -2.23
C TYR A 11 19.81 -17.98 -0.93
N SER A 12 18.98 -18.20 0.08
CA SER A 12 19.22 -17.76 1.46
C SER A 12 18.42 -18.64 2.42
N SER A 13 18.94 -18.83 3.64
CA SER A 13 18.19 -19.46 4.73
C SER A 13 17.05 -18.60 5.27
N ASN A 14 17.07 -17.30 5.02
CA ASN A 14 15.96 -16.39 5.33
C ASN A 14 14.85 -16.53 4.28
N ASP A 15 13.58 -16.54 4.69
CA ASP A 15 12.44 -16.55 3.77
C ASP A 15 12.16 -15.13 3.23
N LEU A 16 12.45 -14.94 1.94
CA LEU A 16 12.25 -13.67 1.24
C LEU A 16 10.82 -13.10 1.40
N THR A 17 9.82 -13.98 1.41
CA THR A 17 8.41 -13.57 1.47
C THR A 17 8.00 -13.03 2.84
N GLU A 18 8.70 -13.46 3.89
CA GLU A 18 8.45 -13.05 5.26
C GLU A 18 9.34 -11.87 5.69
N CYS A 19 10.61 -11.87 5.28
CA CYS A 19 11.58 -10.91 5.80
C CYS A 19 11.94 -9.76 4.84
N GLY A 20 11.59 -9.87 3.54
CA GLY A 20 11.98 -8.89 2.52
C GLY A 20 13.46 -8.98 2.13
N VAL A 21 13.81 -8.33 1.00
CA VAL A 21 15.14 -8.49 0.38
C VAL A 21 16.28 -8.01 1.28
N TYR A 22 16.09 -6.96 2.07
CA TYR A 22 17.15 -6.40 2.90
C TYR A 22 17.61 -7.37 3.99
N LYS A 23 16.65 -8.01 4.68
CA LYS A 23 16.95 -9.05 5.68
C LYS A 23 17.37 -10.36 5.02
N TYR A 24 16.82 -10.69 3.84
CA TYR A 24 17.14 -11.86 3.06
C TYR A 24 18.64 -11.95 2.74
N VAL A 25 19.25 -10.85 2.32
CA VAL A 25 20.68 -10.79 1.97
C VAL A 25 21.63 -10.74 3.18
N GLU A 26 21.12 -10.61 4.40
CA GLU A 26 21.91 -10.64 5.63
C GLU A 26 22.25 -12.05 6.14
N ALA A 27 21.62 -13.08 5.55
CA ALA A 27 21.95 -14.45 5.88
C ALA A 27 23.41 -14.78 5.49
N GLU A 28 24.13 -15.52 6.31
CA GLU A 28 25.52 -15.90 6.06
C GLU A 28 25.66 -16.78 4.81
N ASP A 29 24.61 -17.54 4.48
CA ASP A 29 24.55 -18.45 3.35
C ASP A 29 23.92 -17.83 2.10
N PHE A 30 23.62 -16.50 2.13
CA PHE A 30 23.11 -15.80 0.95
C PHE A 30 24.09 -15.92 -0.22
N THR A 31 23.56 -16.28 -1.38
CA THR A 31 24.36 -16.35 -2.61
C THR A 31 23.48 -16.16 -3.85
N ILE A 32 24.06 -15.57 -4.90
CA ILE A 32 23.46 -15.61 -6.24
C ILE A 32 23.82 -16.98 -6.86
N LEU A 33 22.82 -17.67 -7.38
CA LEU A 33 22.96 -18.97 -8.02
C LEU A 33 23.17 -18.83 -9.53
N LEU A 34 22.29 -18.06 -10.18
CA LEU A 34 22.27 -17.79 -11.60
C LEU A 34 22.19 -16.29 -11.84
N PHE A 35 22.87 -15.80 -12.85
CA PHE A 35 22.86 -14.41 -13.28
C PHE A 35 22.52 -14.36 -14.78
N GLY A 36 21.25 -14.12 -15.06
CA GLY A 36 20.75 -13.89 -16.41
C GLY A 36 20.96 -12.45 -16.83
N TYR A 37 21.41 -12.21 -18.07
CA TYR A 37 21.60 -10.86 -18.60
C TYR A 37 21.40 -10.75 -20.10
N SER A 38 21.02 -9.54 -20.55
CA SER A 38 20.95 -9.12 -21.94
C SER A 38 21.65 -7.78 -22.10
N VAL A 39 22.50 -7.65 -23.11
CA VAL A 39 23.22 -6.40 -23.43
C VAL A 39 22.51 -5.69 -24.57
N ASP A 40 22.12 -4.43 -24.35
CA ASP A 40 21.48 -3.53 -25.35
C ASP A 40 20.27 -4.21 -26.06
N GLY A 41 19.52 -5.07 -25.34
CA GLY A 41 18.37 -5.80 -25.89
C GLY A 41 18.73 -6.98 -26.81
N GLY A 42 19.99 -7.42 -26.82
CA GLY A 42 20.45 -8.62 -27.52
C GLY A 42 19.99 -9.92 -26.84
N PRO A 43 20.43 -11.08 -27.34
CA PRO A 43 20.06 -12.39 -26.78
C PRO A 43 20.44 -12.51 -25.31
N ALA A 44 19.54 -13.10 -24.51
CA ALA A 44 19.82 -13.34 -23.10
C ALA A 44 20.89 -14.46 -22.93
N LYS A 45 21.71 -14.29 -21.90
CA LYS A 45 22.75 -15.24 -21.47
C LYS A 45 22.61 -15.47 -19.98
N CYS A 46 23.17 -16.60 -19.48
CA CYS A 46 23.17 -16.94 -18.07
C CYS A 46 24.59 -17.30 -17.64
N VAL A 47 25.00 -16.81 -16.47
CA VAL A 47 26.24 -17.21 -15.76
C VAL A 47 25.83 -18.08 -14.57
N ASP A 48 26.41 -19.27 -14.47
CA ASP A 48 26.14 -20.29 -13.46
C ASP A 48 27.15 -20.21 -12.30
N PHE A 49 26.89 -19.28 -11.34
CA PHE A 49 27.76 -19.13 -10.18
C PHE A 49 27.79 -20.37 -9.28
N ALA A 50 26.68 -21.11 -9.21
CA ALA A 50 26.61 -22.32 -8.39
C ALA A 50 27.50 -23.45 -8.94
N SER A 51 27.84 -23.42 -10.22
CA SER A 51 28.78 -24.33 -10.87
C SER A 51 30.20 -23.74 -11.00
N GLY A 52 30.47 -22.57 -10.45
CA GLY A 52 31.80 -21.94 -10.42
C GLY A 52 32.11 -20.99 -11.58
N GLU A 53 31.15 -20.68 -12.44
CA GLU A 53 31.34 -19.64 -13.48
C GLU A 53 31.47 -18.27 -12.83
N THR A 54 32.10 -17.32 -13.54
CA THR A 54 32.28 -15.94 -13.09
C THR A 54 31.75 -14.97 -14.14
N LEU A 55 31.33 -13.78 -13.69
CA LEU A 55 30.89 -12.72 -14.61
C LEU A 55 32.00 -12.35 -15.61
N PRO A 56 31.66 -12.18 -16.90
CA PRO A 56 32.55 -11.53 -17.84
C PRO A 56 33.01 -10.17 -17.30
N PRO A 57 34.30 -9.80 -17.48
CA PRO A 57 34.85 -8.56 -16.90
C PRO A 57 34.09 -7.28 -17.29
N ASP A 58 33.61 -7.20 -18.52
CA ASP A 58 32.82 -6.08 -19.04
C ASP A 58 31.43 -5.99 -18.39
N ILE A 59 30.78 -7.14 -18.16
CA ILE A 59 29.50 -7.21 -17.44
C ILE A 59 29.68 -6.83 -15.98
N LYS A 60 30.72 -7.33 -15.32
CA LYS A 60 31.05 -6.97 -13.94
C LYS A 60 31.29 -5.47 -13.78
N ALA A 61 32.05 -4.86 -14.69
CA ALA A 61 32.31 -3.43 -14.70
C ALA A 61 31.00 -2.61 -14.90
N ALA A 62 30.14 -3.04 -15.82
CA ALA A 62 28.87 -2.39 -16.12
C ALA A 62 27.91 -2.27 -14.92
N LEU A 63 28.00 -3.18 -13.94
CA LEU A 63 27.13 -3.16 -12.75
C LEU A 63 27.31 -1.91 -11.90
N THR A 64 28.51 -1.34 -11.89
CA THR A 64 28.83 -0.12 -11.12
C THR A 64 29.03 1.13 -12.00
N ASP A 65 29.08 0.96 -13.31
CA ASP A 65 29.25 2.06 -14.26
C ASP A 65 28.01 2.98 -14.24
N PRO A 66 28.16 4.29 -13.95
CA PRO A 66 27.07 5.25 -13.94
C PRO A 66 26.45 5.52 -15.32
N GLU A 67 27.20 5.26 -16.41
CA GLU A 67 26.71 5.47 -17.78
C GLU A 67 25.90 4.28 -18.32
N VAL A 68 25.93 3.14 -17.65
CA VAL A 68 25.16 1.95 -18.02
C VAL A 68 23.87 1.89 -17.23
N ILE A 69 22.73 1.86 -17.91
CA ILE A 69 21.42 1.68 -17.30
C ILE A 69 21.17 0.19 -17.07
N LYS A 70 20.84 -0.18 -15.83
CA LYS A 70 20.42 -1.54 -15.46
C LYS A 70 18.92 -1.62 -15.46
N THR A 71 18.34 -2.66 -16.09
CA THR A 71 16.89 -2.92 -16.11
C THR A 71 16.61 -4.28 -15.51
N ALA A 72 15.52 -4.39 -14.78
CA ALA A 72 15.04 -5.65 -14.20
C ALA A 72 13.54 -5.56 -13.88
N PHE A 73 12.87 -6.72 -13.79
CA PHE A 73 11.50 -6.77 -13.31
C PHE A 73 11.48 -6.87 -11.77
N ASN A 74 11.23 -5.77 -11.08
CA ASN A 74 11.43 -5.54 -9.64
C ASN A 74 12.89 -5.20 -9.28
N ALA A 75 13.46 -4.29 -10.01
CA ALA A 75 14.88 -3.92 -9.98
C ALA A 75 15.49 -3.63 -8.59
N ALA A 76 14.67 -3.33 -7.58
CA ALA A 76 15.13 -3.19 -6.20
C ALA A 76 15.73 -4.50 -5.65
N PHE A 77 15.21 -5.66 -6.04
CA PHE A 77 15.71 -6.96 -5.63
C PHE A 77 17.12 -7.20 -6.19
N GLU A 78 17.28 -7.04 -7.50
CA GLU A 78 18.57 -7.22 -8.17
C GLU A 78 19.60 -6.23 -7.64
N ARG A 79 19.23 -4.95 -7.50
CA ARG A 79 20.11 -3.88 -7.01
C ARG A 79 20.70 -4.20 -5.63
N ILE A 80 19.87 -4.70 -4.72
CA ILE A 80 20.31 -5.01 -3.35
C ILE A 80 21.14 -6.27 -3.32
N CYS A 81 20.70 -7.35 -3.98
CA CYS A 81 21.43 -8.62 -4.03
C CYS A 81 22.82 -8.47 -4.69
N ILE A 82 22.88 -7.76 -5.81
CA ILE A 82 24.12 -7.52 -6.54
C ILE A 82 25.08 -6.63 -5.72
N GLY A 83 24.55 -5.62 -5.01
CA GLY A 83 25.35 -4.78 -4.13
C GLY A 83 26.07 -5.60 -3.04
N VAL A 84 25.37 -6.55 -2.44
CA VAL A 84 25.96 -7.48 -1.46
C VAL A 84 26.98 -8.42 -2.11
N TYR A 85 26.64 -9.00 -3.26
CA TYR A 85 27.57 -9.86 -4.03
C TYR A 85 28.89 -9.16 -4.39
N LEU A 86 28.81 -7.88 -4.75
CA LEU A 86 29.99 -7.07 -5.08
C LEU A 86 30.76 -6.56 -3.84
N GLY A 87 30.27 -6.82 -2.63
CA GLY A 87 30.87 -6.34 -1.38
C GLY A 87 30.82 -4.81 -1.21
N ILE A 88 29.85 -4.15 -1.83
CA ILE A 88 29.74 -2.70 -1.78
C ILE A 88 29.27 -2.25 -0.39
N LYS A 89 30.05 -1.38 0.24
CA LYS A 89 29.65 -0.70 1.48
C LYS A 89 28.51 0.27 1.17
N GLY A 90 27.33 0.01 1.71
CA GLY A 90 26.12 0.77 1.40
C GLY A 90 25.24 0.07 0.37
N ARG A 91 24.70 0.82 -0.57
CA ARG A 91 23.79 0.30 -1.63
C ARG A 91 24.24 0.81 -3.00
N LEU A 92 23.97 0.05 -4.06
CA LEU A 92 24.12 0.53 -5.43
C LEU A 92 23.19 1.71 -5.67
N ASP A 93 23.68 2.73 -6.37
CA ASP A 93 22.95 3.96 -6.68
C ASP A 93 21.68 3.65 -7.51
N PRO A 94 20.49 3.98 -7.03
CA PRO A 94 19.25 3.70 -7.77
C PRO A 94 19.09 4.51 -9.05
N ARG A 95 19.86 5.58 -9.26
CA ARG A 95 19.78 6.44 -10.45
C ARG A 95 20.10 5.72 -11.76
N GLN A 96 20.88 4.64 -11.70
CA GLN A 96 21.19 3.83 -12.88
C GLN A 96 20.23 2.64 -13.07
N TRP A 97 19.22 2.49 -12.21
CA TRP A 97 18.29 1.37 -12.29
C TRP A 97 16.93 1.79 -12.82
N ARG A 98 16.36 0.99 -13.71
CA ARG A 98 15.01 1.18 -14.24
C ARG A 98 14.19 -0.09 -13.98
N CYS A 99 13.14 0.07 -13.22
CA CYS A 99 12.26 -1.05 -12.86
C CYS A 99 11.17 -1.25 -13.91
N THR A 100 11.20 -2.36 -14.63
CA THR A 100 10.20 -2.70 -15.64
C THR A 100 8.82 -2.95 -15.02
N MET A 101 8.77 -3.49 -13.80
CA MET A 101 7.53 -3.62 -13.03
C MET A 101 6.88 -2.25 -12.75
N VAL A 102 7.65 -1.24 -12.37
CA VAL A 102 7.14 0.13 -12.14
C VAL A 102 6.64 0.75 -13.44
N ARG A 103 7.34 0.56 -14.55
CA ARG A 103 6.88 1.01 -15.87
C ARG A 103 5.59 0.33 -16.30
N ALA A 104 5.46 -0.98 -16.06
CA ALA A 104 4.22 -1.72 -16.28
C ALA A 104 3.07 -1.19 -15.40
N ALA A 105 3.35 -0.92 -14.12
CA ALA A 105 2.38 -0.34 -13.18
C ALA A 105 1.86 1.03 -13.62
N ARG A 106 2.73 1.90 -14.17
CA ARG A 106 2.35 3.20 -14.76
C ARG A 106 1.35 3.03 -15.91
N MET A 107 1.43 1.95 -16.66
CA MET A 107 0.48 1.59 -17.72
C MET A 107 -0.75 0.83 -17.19
N GLY A 108 -0.94 0.71 -15.89
CA GLY A 108 -2.06 -0.01 -15.29
C GLY A 108 -1.99 -1.53 -15.43
N LEU A 109 -0.83 -2.08 -15.79
CA LEU A 109 -0.59 -3.52 -15.98
C LEU A 109 -0.28 -4.24 -14.65
N PRO A 110 -0.36 -5.60 -14.61
CA PRO A 110 -0.05 -6.38 -13.42
C PRO A 110 1.40 -6.20 -12.95
N LEU A 111 1.62 -6.33 -11.63
CA LEU A 111 2.93 -6.26 -10.98
C LEU A 111 3.68 -7.61 -10.95
N SER A 112 3.22 -8.61 -11.70
CA SER A 112 3.87 -9.93 -11.82
C SER A 112 4.37 -10.10 -13.25
N LEU A 113 5.62 -10.52 -13.42
CA LEU A 113 6.23 -10.79 -14.72
C LEU A 113 5.36 -11.71 -15.57
N ALA A 114 4.90 -12.84 -14.99
CA ALA A 114 4.05 -13.82 -15.67
C ALA A 114 2.71 -13.22 -16.12
N GLN A 115 2.00 -12.54 -15.21
CA GLN A 115 0.70 -11.94 -15.53
C GLN A 115 0.84 -10.77 -16.51
N CYS A 116 1.91 -9.97 -16.40
CA CYS A 116 2.17 -8.88 -17.32
C CYS A 116 2.41 -9.42 -18.74
N GLY A 117 3.23 -10.46 -18.89
CA GLY A 117 3.45 -11.13 -20.18
C GLY A 117 2.17 -11.74 -20.78
N GLU A 118 1.33 -12.35 -19.94
CA GLU A 118 0.03 -12.89 -20.35
C GLU A 118 -0.91 -11.78 -20.84
N VAL A 119 -1.08 -10.70 -20.09
CA VAL A 119 -1.92 -9.55 -20.44
C VAL A 119 -1.43 -8.89 -21.72
N LEU A 120 -0.12 -8.77 -21.91
CA LEU A 120 0.49 -8.21 -23.13
C LEU A 120 0.49 -9.19 -24.31
N LYS A 121 0.00 -10.42 -24.12
CA LYS A 121 -0.03 -11.48 -25.15
C LYS A 121 1.33 -11.69 -25.81
N LEU A 122 2.36 -11.86 -24.96
CA LEU A 122 3.69 -12.17 -25.46
C LEU A 122 3.72 -13.61 -26.02
N GLU A 123 4.47 -13.82 -27.10
CA GLU A 123 4.73 -15.16 -27.66
C GLU A 123 5.55 -15.99 -26.67
N ASP A 124 6.63 -15.42 -26.19
CA ASP A 124 7.44 -15.97 -25.11
C ASP A 124 6.81 -15.64 -23.75
N ARG A 125 6.44 -16.68 -23.03
CA ARG A 125 5.86 -16.58 -21.70
C ARG A 125 6.78 -17.18 -20.64
N LYS A 126 6.59 -16.74 -19.42
CA LYS A 126 7.27 -17.32 -18.26
C LYS A 126 6.99 -18.83 -18.17
N MET A 127 8.03 -19.62 -17.94
CA MET A 127 7.92 -21.09 -17.81
C MET A 127 7.10 -21.45 -16.57
N THR A 128 6.21 -22.43 -16.68
CA THR A 128 5.33 -22.90 -15.60
C THR A 128 6.07 -23.62 -14.49
N GLU A 129 7.17 -24.30 -14.82
CA GLU A 129 8.05 -25.08 -13.95
C GLU A 129 8.84 -24.21 -12.97
N GLY A 130 8.98 -22.90 -13.25
CA GLY A 130 9.81 -21.97 -12.48
C GLY A 130 9.54 -21.96 -10.99
N LYS A 131 8.27 -21.98 -10.57
CA LYS A 131 7.92 -22.03 -9.13
C LYS A 131 8.44 -23.28 -8.42
N ALA A 132 8.41 -24.42 -9.09
CA ALA A 132 8.90 -25.68 -8.52
C ALA A 132 10.43 -25.68 -8.45
N LEU A 133 11.10 -25.09 -9.44
CA LEU A 133 12.56 -24.98 -9.49
C LEU A 133 13.09 -24.00 -8.44
N ILE A 134 12.47 -22.82 -8.29
CA ILE A 134 12.78 -21.86 -7.23
C ILE A 134 12.60 -22.53 -5.85
N ARG A 135 11.48 -23.22 -5.62
CA ARG A 135 11.27 -23.93 -4.35
C ARG A 135 12.33 -25.00 -4.09
N TYR A 136 12.85 -25.64 -5.14
CA TYR A 136 13.83 -26.70 -5.02
C TYR A 136 15.24 -26.17 -4.75
N PHE A 137 15.70 -25.13 -5.49
CA PHE A 137 17.09 -24.65 -5.43
C PHE A 137 17.26 -23.38 -4.58
N SER A 138 16.26 -22.49 -4.53
CA SER A 138 16.37 -21.16 -3.93
C SER A 138 15.83 -21.07 -2.50
N VAL A 139 15.15 -22.10 -2.01
CA VAL A 139 14.54 -22.13 -0.66
C VAL A 139 15.06 -23.32 0.12
N PRO A 140 15.35 -23.19 1.43
CA PRO A 140 15.69 -24.33 2.27
C PRO A 140 14.57 -25.37 2.30
N ASN A 141 14.92 -26.63 2.02
CA ASN A 141 13.96 -27.73 2.00
C ASN A 141 14.01 -28.54 3.30
N LYS A 142 12.83 -28.84 3.86
CA LYS A 142 12.72 -29.73 5.03
C LYS A 142 12.88 -31.18 4.61
N GLN A 143 13.84 -31.86 5.18
CA GLN A 143 14.01 -33.31 5.03
C GLN A 143 13.88 -33.96 6.40
N THR A 144 12.89 -34.86 6.54
CA THR A 144 12.67 -35.62 7.77
C THR A 144 13.15 -37.07 7.52
N LYS A 145 14.16 -37.51 8.26
CA LYS A 145 14.61 -38.89 8.30
C LYS A 145 14.61 -39.38 9.74
N GLN A 146 13.99 -40.51 10.02
CA GLN A 146 13.92 -41.12 11.35
C GLN A 146 13.46 -40.15 12.45
N GLY A 147 12.46 -39.32 12.16
CA GLY A 147 11.93 -38.34 13.11
C GLY A 147 12.76 -37.04 13.27
N ILE A 148 13.94 -36.97 12.67
CA ILE A 148 14.82 -35.78 12.71
C ILE A 148 14.56 -34.95 11.44
N THR A 149 14.12 -33.72 11.62
CA THR A 149 13.92 -32.76 10.51
C THR A 149 15.19 -31.90 10.38
N LYS A 150 15.80 -31.91 9.20
CA LYS A 150 16.91 -31.02 8.83
C LYS A 150 16.51 -30.14 7.67
N MET A 151 17.02 -28.90 7.67
CA MET A 151 16.95 -28.01 6.50
C MET A 151 18.12 -28.38 5.58
N ILE A 152 17.81 -28.62 4.31
CA ILE A 152 18.80 -28.94 3.29
C ILE A 152 18.74 -27.93 2.15
N ARG A 153 19.89 -27.67 1.55
CA ARG A 153 20.03 -26.92 0.30
C ARG A 153 20.37 -27.92 -0.83
N HIS A 154 19.57 -27.91 -1.88
CA HIS A 154 19.88 -28.67 -3.08
C HIS A 154 20.92 -27.93 -3.95
N LYS A 155 21.89 -28.71 -4.43
CA LYS A 155 22.95 -28.22 -5.32
C LYS A 155 22.67 -28.64 -6.78
N PRO A 156 23.34 -28.01 -7.77
CA PRO A 156 23.23 -28.43 -9.18
C PRO A 156 23.43 -29.93 -9.41
N SER A 157 24.41 -30.53 -8.71
CA SER A 157 24.72 -31.95 -8.79
C SER A 157 23.62 -32.88 -8.28
N ASP A 158 22.73 -32.43 -7.44
CA ASP A 158 21.66 -33.26 -6.86
C ASP A 158 20.54 -33.55 -7.88
N ALA A 159 20.36 -32.68 -8.89
CA ALA A 159 19.40 -32.84 -9.95
C ALA A 159 19.82 -32.07 -11.23
N PRO A 160 20.79 -32.59 -12.00
CA PRO A 160 21.37 -31.90 -13.16
C PRO A 160 20.34 -31.47 -14.22
N ASP A 161 19.36 -32.32 -14.51
CA ASP A 161 18.30 -31.99 -15.49
C ASP A 161 17.40 -30.82 -15.04
N LYS A 162 17.05 -30.82 -13.74
CA LYS A 162 16.30 -29.66 -13.15
C LYS A 162 17.16 -28.42 -13.15
N TRP A 163 18.48 -28.54 -12.94
CA TRP A 163 19.38 -27.40 -12.98
C TRP A 163 19.51 -26.82 -14.38
N ALA A 164 19.61 -27.65 -15.40
CA ALA A 164 19.60 -27.22 -16.79
C ALA A 164 18.29 -26.49 -17.15
N THR A 165 17.16 -27.00 -16.68
CA THR A 165 15.85 -26.33 -16.83
C THR A 165 15.81 -25.00 -16.07
N PHE A 166 16.44 -24.90 -14.89
CA PHE A 166 16.50 -23.67 -14.10
C PHE A 166 17.34 -22.58 -14.76
N LYS A 167 18.44 -22.95 -15.44
CA LYS A 167 19.20 -22.01 -16.28
C LYS A 167 18.38 -21.50 -17.46
N ALA A 168 17.68 -22.39 -18.15
CA ALA A 168 16.79 -22.01 -19.25
C ALA A 168 15.64 -21.09 -18.76
N TYR A 169 15.14 -21.34 -17.54
CA TYR A 169 14.14 -20.49 -16.90
C TYR A 169 14.68 -19.07 -16.63
N ASN A 170 15.87 -18.92 -16.07
CA ASN A 170 16.49 -17.62 -15.82
C ASN A 170 16.72 -16.82 -17.13
N ILE A 171 17.21 -17.48 -18.20
CA ILE A 171 17.33 -16.87 -19.53
C ILE A 171 15.95 -16.38 -20.02
N ARG A 172 14.92 -17.24 -19.90
CA ARG A 172 13.55 -16.91 -20.33
C ARG A 172 12.98 -15.72 -19.57
N ASP A 173 13.26 -15.57 -18.26
CA ASP A 173 12.76 -14.44 -17.46
C ASP A 173 13.40 -13.13 -17.94
N VAL A 174 14.69 -13.12 -18.35
CA VAL A 174 15.33 -11.96 -19.00
C VAL A 174 14.65 -11.63 -20.34
N ASP A 175 14.42 -12.63 -21.22
CA ASP A 175 13.78 -12.40 -22.52
C ASP A 175 12.36 -11.83 -22.35
N VAL A 176 11.57 -12.37 -21.42
CA VAL A 176 10.22 -11.89 -21.11
C VAL A 176 10.26 -10.47 -20.56
N GLU A 177 11.17 -10.17 -19.63
CA GLU A 177 11.37 -8.81 -19.11
C GLU A 177 11.68 -7.82 -20.22
N GLN A 178 12.63 -8.11 -21.11
CA GLN A 178 13.00 -7.26 -22.24
C GLN A 178 11.83 -7.06 -23.23
N ALA A 179 11.05 -8.10 -23.49
CA ALA A 179 9.86 -8.00 -24.32
C ALA A 179 8.78 -7.10 -23.69
N ILE A 180 8.56 -7.18 -22.38
CA ILE A 180 7.68 -6.27 -21.64
C ILE A 180 8.23 -4.84 -21.72
N LEU A 181 9.50 -4.64 -21.41
CA LEU A 181 10.16 -3.35 -21.39
C LEU A 181 10.01 -2.62 -22.74
N LYS A 182 10.19 -3.32 -23.85
CA LYS A 182 9.99 -2.79 -25.20
C LYS A 182 8.56 -2.26 -25.41
N LYS A 183 7.56 -2.91 -24.83
CA LYS A 183 6.16 -2.47 -24.94
C LYS A 183 5.83 -1.31 -23.99
N VAL A 184 6.35 -1.31 -22.76
CA VAL A 184 6.01 -0.29 -21.75
C VAL A 184 6.82 0.99 -21.89
N ARG A 185 7.94 1.01 -22.62
CA ARG A 185 8.70 2.22 -22.97
C ARG A 185 7.92 3.27 -23.76
N ARG A 186 6.78 2.89 -24.35
CA ARG A 186 5.91 3.79 -25.13
C ARG A 186 5.31 4.92 -24.28
N LEU A 187 5.16 4.69 -22.97
CA LEU A 187 4.70 5.69 -22.01
C LEU A 187 5.91 6.22 -21.26
N GLU A 188 6.35 7.41 -21.61
CA GLU A 188 7.40 8.10 -20.87
C GLU A 188 6.86 8.66 -19.57
N ALA A 189 7.63 8.49 -18.50
CA ALA A 189 7.33 9.13 -17.23
C ALA A 189 7.97 10.52 -17.21
N PRO A 190 7.30 11.53 -16.63
CA PRO A 190 7.93 12.83 -16.45
C PRO A 190 9.12 12.70 -15.50
N LYS A 191 10.12 13.58 -15.70
CA LYS A 191 11.38 13.55 -14.94
C LYS A 191 11.12 13.51 -13.41
N PHE A 192 10.18 14.29 -12.92
CA PHE A 192 9.86 14.33 -11.50
C PHE A 192 9.45 12.96 -10.95
N ASP A 193 8.75 12.12 -11.71
CA ASP A 193 8.31 10.80 -11.27
C ASP A 193 9.45 9.76 -11.35
N GLU A 194 10.43 9.95 -12.24
CA GLU A 194 11.69 9.17 -12.22
C GLU A 194 12.55 9.56 -11.01
N ASP A 195 12.70 10.87 -10.74
CA ASP A 195 13.42 11.36 -9.55
C ASP A 195 12.76 10.89 -8.26
N LEU A 196 11.41 10.84 -8.25
CA LEU A 196 10.64 10.35 -7.10
C LEU A 196 10.81 8.83 -6.89
N TYR A 197 10.97 8.04 -7.96
CA TYR A 197 11.35 6.64 -7.83
C TYR A 197 12.72 6.48 -7.17
N VAL A 198 13.69 7.32 -7.52
CA VAL A 198 15.02 7.33 -6.88
C VAL A 198 14.90 7.69 -5.38
N ALA A 199 14.13 8.73 -5.04
CA ALA A 199 13.87 9.11 -3.65
C ALA A 199 13.17 7.99 -2.86
N ASP A 200 12.21 7.29 -3.45
CA ASP A 200 11.57 6.11 -2.86
C ASP A 200 12.59 5.00 -2.54
N GLN A 201 13.52 4.74 -3.46
CA GLN A 201 14.58 3.76 -3.20
C GLN A 201 15.51 4.20 -2.06
N HIS A 202 15.85 5.50 -1.95
CA HIS A 202 16.63 6.02 -0.82
C HIS A 202 15.87 5.87 0.51
N ILE A 203 14.55 6.14 0.53
CA ILE A 203 13.70 5.95 1.71
C ILE A 203 13.69 4.48 2.13
N ASN A 204 13.49 3.56 1.18
CA ASN A 204 13.50 2.12 1.44
C ASN A 204 14.88 1.63 1.90
N ASP A 205 15.98 2.16 1.34
CA ASP A 205 17.35 1.85 1.75
C ASP A 205 17.68 2.39 3.16
N ARG A 206 17.14 3.55 3.53
CA ARG A 206 17.30 4.15 4.85
C ARG A 206 16.56 3.35 5.91
N GLY A 207 15.34 2.90 5.60
CA GLY A 207 14.47 2.19 6.52
C GLY A 207 14.15 2.99 7.79
N VAL A 208 13.52 2.36 8.76
CA VAL A 208 13.15 2.96 10.05
C VAL A 208 13.52 2.05 11.21
N MET A 209 14.05 2.63 12.29
CA MET A 209 14.40 1.89 13.50
C MET A 209 13.16 1.42 14.25
N ILE A 210 13.24 0.25 14.86
CA ILE A 210 12.20 -0.28 15.73
C ILE A 210 12.70 -0.51 17.17
N ASP A 211 11.81 -0.31 18.12
CA ASP A 211 12.04 -0.68 19.55
C ASP A 211 11.92 -2.20 19.69
N GLN A 212 13.05 -2.91 19.56
CA GLN A 212 13.05 -4.37 19.58
C GLN A 212 12.61 -4.95 20.92
N ILE A 213 12.82 -4.24 22.04
CA ILE A 213 12.35 -4.68 23.37
C ILE A 213 10.83 -4.67 23.39
N LEU A 214 10.22 -3.56 22.98
CA LEU A 214 8.77 -3.45 22.86
C LEU A 214 8.21 -4.52 21.91
N VAL A 215 8.80 -4.68 20.72
CA VAL A 215 8.34 -5.64 19.70
C VAL A 215 8.39 -7.08 20.20
N ASN A 216 9.50 -7.46 20.86
CA ASN A 216 9.67 -8.84 21.34
C ASN A 216 8.71 -9.17 22.48
N ASN A 217 8.56 -8.26 23.44
CA ASN A 217 7.66 -8.46 24.56
C ASN A 217 6.19 -8.43 24.10
N ALA A 218 5.82 -7.49 23.21
CA ALA A 218 4.47 -7.43 22.68
C ALA A 218 4.09 -8.69 21.88
N ALA A 219 5.01 -9.24 21.08
CA ALA A 219 4.79 -10.50 20.38
C ALA A 219 4.58 -11.67 21.35
N ARG A 220 5.41 -11.75 22.41
CA ARG A 220 5.28 -12.75 23.47
C ARG A 220 3.98 -12.61 24.25
N PHE A 221 3.59 -11.39 24.62
CA PHE A 221 2.32 -11.12 25.30
C PHE A 221 1.11 -11.54 24.46
N ASP A 222 1.11 -11.21 23.16
CA ASP A 222 0.04 -11.61 22.24
C ASP A 222 -0.09 -13.12 22.10
N GLU A 223 1.03 -13.85 22.09
CA GLU A 223 1.05 -15.31 22.04
C GLU A 223 0.50 -15.93 23.32
N LEU A 224 1.07 -15.57 24.49
CA LEU A 224 0.66 -16.11 25.78
C LEU A 224 -0.82 -15.82 26.08
N TYR A 225 -1.23 -14.57 25.92
CA TYR A 225 -2.63 -14.20 26.18
C TYR A 225 -3.62 -14.90 25.24
N LYS A 226 -3.27 -15.10 23.97
CA LYS A 226 -4.10 -15.88 23.04
C LYS A 226 -4.19 -17.34 23.42
N ASP A 227 -3.14 -17.94 23.97
CA ASP A 227 -3.17 -19.31 24.47
C ASP A 227 -4.11 -19.43 25.68
N GLU A 228 -4.12 -18.44 26.59
CA GLU A 228 -5.07 -18.36 27.71
C GLU A 228 -6.51 -18.23 27.22
N LEU A 229 -6.79 -17.29 26.28
CA LEU A 229 -8.11 -17.14 25.68
C LEU A 229 -8.58 -18.41 24.96
N PHE A 230 -7.66 -19.10 24.29
CA PHE A 230 -7.94 -20.36 23.63
C PHE A 230 -8.31 -21.47 24.63
N ALA A 231 -7.57 -21.57 25.74
CA ALA A 231 -7.84 -22.52 26.81
C ALA A 231 -9.19 -22.22 27.49
N GLU A 232 -9.49 -20.94 27.77
CA GLU A 232 -10.78 -20.50 28.31
C GLU A 232 -11.94 -20.85 27.38
N ALA A 233 -11.81 -20.52 26.08
CA ALA A 233 -12.82 -20.82 25.07
C ALA A 233 -13.06 -22.33 24.93
N ARG A 234 -12.00 -23.15 24.99
CA ARG A 234 -12.10 -24.60 24.96
C ARG A 234 -12.81 -25.17 26.20
N LYS A 235 -12.48 -24.65 27.38
CA LYS A 235 -13.14 -25.02 28.64
C LYS A 235 -14.62 -24.67 28.63
N LEU A 236 -14.96 -23.47 28.12
CA LEU A 236 -16.34 -22.97 28.07
C LEU A 236 -17.23 -23.76 27.10
N THR A 237 -16.67 -24.20 25.97
CA THR A 237 -17.45 -24.71 24.83
C THR A 237 -17.28 -26.20 24.58
N GLY A 238 -16.20 -26.82 25.07
CA GLY A 238 -15.81 -28.20 24.71
C GLY A 238 -15.29 -28.37 23.28
N MET A 239 -15.15 -27.29 22.50
CA MET A 239 -14.65 -27.38 21.12
C MET A 239 -13.20 -27.84 21.06
N SER A 240 -12.87 -28.66 20.08
CA SER A 240 -11.46 -29.03 19.80
C SER A 240 -10.64 -27.85 19.27
N ASN A 241 -11.26 -26.98 18.47
CA ASN A 241 -10.66 -25.77 17.95
C ASN A 241 -11.59 -24.54 18.03
N PRO A 242 -11.55 -23.77 19.13
CA PRO A 242 -12.33 -22.55 19.30
C PRO A 242 -12.04 -21.43 18.29
N ASN A 243 -10.99 -21.56 17.47
CA ASN A 243 -10.72 -20.65 16.35
C ASN A 243 -11.41 -21.05 15.04
N SER A 244 -11.99 -22.26 14.96
CA SER A 244 -12.69 -22.72 13.77
C SER A 244 -14.02 -22.01 13.57
N PRO A 245 -14.20 -21.24 12.47
CA PRO A 245 -15.49 -20.61 12.18
C PRO A 245 -16.65 -21.60 12.13
N GLY A 246 -16.39 -22.82 11.63
CA GLY A 246 -17.40 -23.88 11.55
C GLY A 246 -17.88 -24.33 12.93
N GLN A 247 -16.95 -24.63 13.86
CA GLN A 247 -17.28 -25.05 15.21
C GLN A 247 -18.01 -23.98 16.02
N ILE A 248 -17.59 -22.70 15.86
CA ILE A 248 -18.27 -21.57 16.52
C ILE A 248 -19.70 -21.41 16.01
N LYS A 249 -19.91 -21.47 14.70
CA LYS A 249 -21.26 -21.38 14.10
C LYS A 249 -22.17 -22.50 14.58
N GLN A 250 -21.65 -23.72 14.61
CA GLN A 250 -22.36 -24.87 15.13
C GLN A 250 -22.75 -24.69 16.61
N TYR A 251 -21.79 -24.27 17.44
CA TYR A 251 -22.05 -24.02 18.88
C TYR A 251 -23.13 -22.96 19.09
N ILE A 252 -23.09 -21.84 18.32
CA ILE A 252 -24.12 -20.80 18.41
C ILE A 252 -25.49 -21.36 18.00
N SER A 253 -25.54 -22.12 16.90
CA SER A 253 -26.79 -22.72 16.42
C SER A 253 -27.39 -23.70 17.46
N GLU A 254 -26.56 -24.55 18.06
CA GLU A 254 -27.01 -25.54 19.09
C GLU A 254 -27.51 -24.86 20.38
N ASN A 255 -26.91 -23.71 20.76
CA ASN A 255 -27.26 -23.02 22.01
C ASN A 255 -28.35 -21.95 21.86
N THR A 256 -28.62 -21.46 20.65
CA THR A 256 -29.57 -20.37 20.42
C THR A 256 -30.71 -20.73 19.47
N GLY A 257 -30.57 -21.78 18.67
CA GLY A 257 -31.47 -22.12 17.57
C GLY A 257 -31.30 -21.24 16.31
N PHE A 258 -30.40 -20.28 16.33
CA PHE A 258 -30.13 -19.38 15.18
C PHE A 258 -28.90 -19.81 14.39
N THR A 259 -28.99 -19.77 13.07
CA THR A 259 -27.83 -19.94 12.17
C THR A 259 -27.21 -18.60 11.86
N ILE A 260 -25.86 -18.56 11.79
CA ILE A 260 -25.10 -17.35 11.43
C ILE A 260 -24.22 -17.61 10.21
N ASP A 261 -24.13 -16.61 9.29
CA ASP A 261 -23.44 -16.78 8.01
C ASP A 261 -21.94 -16.52 8.09
N SER A 262 -21.52 -15.51 8.83
CA SER A 262 -20.12 -15.05 8.85
C SER A 262 -19.72 -14.52 10.22
N LEU A 263 -18.47 -14.76 10.61
CA LEU A 263 -17.85 -14.26 11.85
C LEU A 263 -16.88 -13.08 11.56
N ASN A 264 -17.15 -12.29 10.51
CA ASN A 264 -16.38 -11.07 10.25
C ASN A 264 -16.69 -10.00 11.33
N LYS A 265 -15.82 -8.99 11.45
CA LYS A 265 -15.92 -7.96 12.49
C LYS A 265 -17.29 -7.27 12.53
N LYS A 266 -17.86 -6.93 11.37
CA LYS A 266 -19.19 -6.27 11.29
C LYS A 266 -20.29 -7.15 11.85
N ASN A 267 -20.32 -8.42 11.44
CA ASN A 267 -21.34 -9.35 11.89
C ASN A 267 -21.20 -9.69 13.38
N LEU A 268 -19.97 -9.70 13.93
CA LEU A 268 -19.76 -9.89 15.37
C LEU A 268 -20.41 -8.77 16.18
N ASP A 269 -20.31 -7.51 15.75
CA ASP A 269 -20.98 -6.38 16.41
C ASP A 269 -22.50 -6.57 16.44
N ASP A 270 -23.10 -7.00 15.31
CA ASP A 270 -24.53 -7.28 15.20
C ASP A 270 -24.97 -8.48 16.09
N TYR A 271 -24.17 -9.55 16.13
CA TYR A 271 -24.46 -10.73 16.93
C TYR A 271 -24.32 -10.50 18.44
N GLU A 272 -23.42 -9.63 18.88
CA GLU A 272 -23.35 -9.25 20.30
C GLU A 272 -24.64 -8.57 20.77
N VAL A 273 -25.27 -7.77 19.93
CA VAL A 273 -26.58 -7.17 20.20
C VAL A 273 -27.68 -8.23 20.14
N GLN A 274 -27.68 -9.06 19.10
CA GLN A 274 -28.71 -10.10 18.87
C GLN A 274 -28.75 -11.13 20.01
N PHE A 275 -27.57 -11.60 20.44
CA PHE A 275 -27.45 -12.65 21.45
C PHE A 275 -27.25 -12.14 22.89
N LYS A 276 -27.66 -10.90 23.19
CA LYS A 276 -27.47 -10.27 24.51
C LYS A 276 -28.06 -11.08 25.69
N TYR A 277 -29.04 -11.94 25.45
CA TYR A 277 -29.67 -12.78 26.47
C TYR A 277 -29.06 -14.20 26.58
N TRP A 278 -27.96 -14.49 25.82
CA TRP A 278 -27.23 -15.76 25.88
C TRP A 278 -25.80 -15.55 26.42
N PRO A 279 -25.61 -15.51 27.76
CA PRO A 279 -24.32 -15.13 28.34
C PRO A 279 -23.13 -15.98 27.86
N LYS A 280 -23.33 -17.30 27.69
CA LYS A 280 -22.28 -18.19 27.18
C LYS A 280 -21.90 -17.87 25.73
N VAL A 281 -22.89 -17.60 24.88
CA VAL A 281 -22.68 -17.23 23.48
C VAL A 281 -21.98 -15.85 23.39
N GLN A 282 -22.42 -14.90 24.20
CA GLN A 282 -21.77 -13.59 24.34
C GLN A 282 -20.27 -13.73 24.67
N LYS A 283 -19.96 -14.56 25.68
CA LYS A 283 -18.57 -14.79 26.09
C LYS A 283 -17.76 -15.45 24.96
N VAL A 284 -18.35 -16.40 24.22
CA VAL A 284 -17.69 -17.04 23.07
C VAL A 284 -17.43 -16.03 21.95
N LEU A 285 -18.37 -15.13 21.65
CA LEU A 285 -18.19 -14.07 20.65
C LEU A 285 -17.10 -13.08 21.07
N ALA A 286 -17.06 -12.68 22.34
CA ALA A 286 -16.02 -11.81 22.90
C ALA A 286 -14.63 -12.48 22.80
N LEU A 287 -14.48 -13.73 23.25
CA LEU A 287 -13.24 -14.50 23.12
C LEU A 287 -12.81 -14.63 21.64
N ARG A 288 -13.76 -14.93 20.75
CA ARG A 288 -13.49 -15.01 19.31
C ARG A 288 -13.00 -13.68 18.74
N ARG A 289 -13.57 -12.55 19.17
CA ARG A 289 -13.15 -11.20 18.75
C ARG A 289 -11.70 -10.95 19.12
N GLU A 290 -11.30 -11.28 20.33
CA GLU A 290 -9.93 -11.07 20.81
C GLU A 290 -8.93 -12.02 20.17
N MET A 291 -9.19 -13.32 20.14
CA MET A 291 -8.36 -14.30 19.45
C MET A 291 -8.23 -14.01 17.95
N GLY A 292 -9.27 -13.44 17.33
CA GLY A 292 -9.34 -13.10 15.92
C GLY A 292 -8.57 -11.83 15.54
N LYS A 293 -8.01 -11.09 16.47
CA LYS A 293 -7.24 -9.88 16.20
C LYS A 293 -5.94 -10.19 15.48
N THR A 294 -5.89 -9.81 14.19
CA THR A 294 -4.74 -10.09 13.32
C THR A 294 -3.72 -8.95 13.27
N SER A 295 -4.06 -7.76 13.81
CA SER A 295 -3.17 -6.60 13.82
C SER A 295 -1.85 -6.88 14.55
N ASN A 296 -1.88 -7.61 15.67
CA ASN A 296 -0.72 -7.91 16.50
C ASN A 296 0.33 -8.80 15.80
N LYS A 297 -0.06 -9.54 14.73
CA LYS A 297 0.90 -10.24 13.87
C LYS A 297 1.97 -9.33 13.26
N LYS A 298 1.75 -8.01 13.28
CA LYS A 298 2.74 -7.04 12.83
C LYS A 298 4.00 -7.04 13.69
N TYR A 299 3.90 -7.35 14.98
CA TYR A 299 5.08 -7.53 15.84
C TYR A 299 5.94 -8.70 15.38
N THR A 300 5.33 -9.87 15.11
CA THR A 300 6.04 -11.03 14.55
C THR A 300 6.63 -10.71 13.16
N THR A 301 5.93 -9.92 12.34
CA THR A 301 6.49 -9.46 11.06
C THR A 301 7.71 -8.57 11.27
N MET A 302 7.66 -7.63 12.23
CA MET A 302 8.79 -6.77 12.58
C MET A 302 10.01 -7.59 13.04
N GLN A 303 9.80 -8.62 13.90
CA GLN A 303 10.87 -9.54 14.33
C GLN A 303 11.54 -10.25 13.16
N LYS A 304 10.75 -10.67 12.16
CA LYS A 304 11.26 -11.38 10.99
C LYS A 304 12.02 -10.49 10.02
N CYS A 305 11.65 -9.21 9.90
CA CYS A 305 12.21 -8.30 8.89
C CYS A 305 13.19 -7.27 9.45
N VAL A 306 13.40 -7.20 10.77
CA VAL A 306 14.42 -6.30 11.35
C VAL A 306 15.82 -6.73 10.93
N CYS A 307 16.59 -5.78 10.40
CA CYS A 307 17.97 -5.98 9.97
C CYS A 307 18.97 -5.80 11.12
N LYS A 308 20.25 -6.10 10.88
CA LYS A 308 21.33 -6.02 11.87
C LYS A 308 21.53 -4.61 12.46
N ASP A 309 21.12 -3.58 11.73
CA ASP A 309 21.16 -2.18 12.16
C ASP A 309 19.93 -1.75 12.99
N SER A 310 19.09 -2.71 13.41
CA SER A 310 17.84 -2.48 14.15
C SER A 310 16.76 -1.73 13.37
N ARG A 311 16.89 -1.66 12.04
CA ARG A 311 15.91 -1.00 11.16
C ARG A 311 15.13 -2.02 10.33
N VAL A 312 13.94 -1.62 9.93
CA VAL A 312 13.14 -2.32 8.92
C VAL A 312 13.21 -1.53 7.62
N HIS A 313 13.61 -2.20 6.55
CA HIS A 313 13.82 -1.62 5.23
C HIS A 313 12.79 -2.13 4.24
N GLY A 314 12.65 -1.44 3.07
CA GLY A 314 11.80 -1.92 1.99
C GLY A 314 10.31 -1.93 2.33
N LEU A 315 9.83 -0.98 3.11
CA LEU A 315 8.44 -0.90 3.59
C LEU A 315 7.47 -0.37 2.54
N LEU A 316 7.96 0.22 1.45
CA LEU A 316 7.17 0.92 0.45
C LEU A 316 7.34 0.30 -0.94
N GLN A 317 6.22 0.10 -1.63
CA GLN A 317 6.16 -0.29 -3.03
C GLN A 317 5.75 0.91 -3.88
N PHE A 318 6.67 1.44 -4.66
CA PHE A 318 6.39 2.51 -5.62
C PHE A 318 5.35 2.07 -6.66
N CYS A 319 4.37 2.91 -6.96
CA CYS A 319 3.26 2.60 -7.88
C CYS A 319 2.50 1.31 -7.52
N GLY A 320 2.46 0.91 -6.25
CA GLY A 320 1.81 -0.32 -5.81
C GLY A 320 0.27 -0.32 -5.99
N ALA A 321 -0.35 0.85 -6.08
CA ALA A 321 -1.76 1.04 -6.42
C ALA A 321 -1.89 1.36 -7.92
N ALA A 322 -2.18 0.35 -8.71
CA ALA A 322 -2.08 0.36 -10.17
C ALA A 322 -2.83 1.51 -10.90
N ARG A 323 -3.92 2.07 -10.33
CA ARG A 323 -4.73 3.11 -10.99
C ARG A 323 -4.31 4.52 -10.67
N THR A 324 -3.82 4.77 -9.46
CA THR A 324 -3.47 6.11 -8.99
C THR A 324 -1.97 6.35 -8.97
N GLY A 325 -1.17 5.27 -8.98
CA GLY A 325 0.26 5.31 -8.77
C GLY A 325 0.65 5.59 -7.31
N ARG A 326 -0.30 5.52 -6.36
CA ARG A 326 -0.01 5.59 -4.93
C ARG A 326 0.89 4.43 -4.51
N TRP A 327 1.63 4.63 -3.44
CA TRP A 327 2.41 3.55 -2.83
C TRP A 327 1.53 2.50 -2.18
N ALA A 328 2.00 1.26 -2.18
CA ALA A 328 1.46 0.21 -1.33
C ALA A 328 2.46 -0.14 -0.22
N GLY A 329 1.96 -0.54 0.94
CA GLY A 329 2.80 -1.04 2.02
C GLY A 329 3.31 -2.44 1.74
N ARG A 330 4.54 -2.69 2.18
CA ARG A 330 5.19 -4.00 2.18
C ARG A 330 5.46 -4.43 3.62
N LEU A 331 5.71 -5.70 3.84
CA LEU A 331 6.04 -6.30 5.14
C LEU A 331 5.02 -5.89 6.22
N VAL A 332 5.36 -4.91 7.06
CA VAL A 332 4.49 -4.44 8.14
C VAL A 332 3.23 -3.72 7.63
N GLN A 333 3.20 -3.28 6.37
CA GLN A 333 2.07 -2.57 5.74
C GLN A 333 1.64 -1.33 6.54
N LEU A 334 2.49 -0.30 6.52
CA LEU A 334 2.34 0.95 7.27
C LEU A 334 0.98 1.62 7.10
N GLN A 335 0.40 1.56 5.88
CA GLN A 335 -0.90 2.16 5.56
C GLN A 335 -2.08 1.55 6.33
N ASN A 336 -1.89 0.35 6.89
CA ASN A 336 -2.92 -0.42 7.58
C ASN A 336 -2.63 -0.58 9.08
N LEU A 337 -1.85 0.34 9.68
CA LEU A 337 -1.61 0.34 11.11
C LEU A 337 -2.85 0.86 11.86
N PRO A 338 -3.25 0.24 12.98
CA PRO A 338 -4.32 0.75 13.82
C PRO A 338 -4.03 2.17 14.32
N GLN A 339 -5.08 2.95 14.59
CA GLN A 339 -4.94 4.25 15.22
C GLN A 339 -4.69 4.10 16.73
N ASN A 340 -4.08 5.10 17.32
CA ASN A 340 -3.87 5.20 18.76
C ASN A 340 -5.04 5.96 19.37
N HIS A 341 -5.73 5.37 20.35
CA HIS A 341 -6.82 5.99 21.10
C HIS A 341 -6.57 5.92 22.62
N LEU A 342 -5.51 5.22 23.01
CA LEU A 342 -5.12 5.06 24.42
C LEU A 342 -4.49 6.37 24.92
N GLU A 343 -5.04 6.94 25.99
CA GLU A 343 -4.54 8.19 26.59
C GLU A 343 -3.14 8.04 27.20
N SER A 344 -2.83 6.86 27.77
CA SER A 344 -1.56 6.55 28.46
C SER A 344 -0.63 5.68 27.61
N LEU A 345 -0.29 6.11 26.37
CA LEU A 345 0.61 5.35 25.48
C LEU A 345 1.99 5.09 26.11
N ASP A 346 2.56 6.06 26.80
CA ASP A 346 3.89 5.94 27.41
C ASP A 346 3.91 4.91 28.55
N ASP A 347 2.86 4.89 29.41
CA ASP A 347 2.72 3.93 30.49
C ASP A 347 2.56 2.50 29.93
N ALA A 348 1.71 2.35 28.91
CA ALA A 348 1.51 1.05 28.27
C ALA A 348 2.80 0.55 27.61
N ARG A 349 3.55 1.43 26.90
CA ARG A 349 4.87 1.12 26.34
C ARG A 349 5.85 0.69 27.43
N TYR A 350 5.88 1.44 28.55
CA TYR A 350 6.75 1.14 29.68
C TYR A 350 6.47 -0.27 30.23
N LEU A 351 5.22 -0.59 30.55
CA LEU A 351 4.82 -1.90 31.09
C LEU A 351 5.14 -3.05 30.13
N VAL A 352 4.86 -2.90 28.84
CA VAL A 352 5.26 -3.92 27.86
C VAL A 352 6.78 -4.12 27.84
N LYS A 353 7.57 -3.04 27.96
CA LYS A 353 9.05 -3.13 27.97
C LYS A 353 9.60 -3.76 29.24
N GLN A 354 8.90 -3.68 30.38
CA GLN A 354 9.26 -4.41 31.60
C GLN A 354 9.11 -5.94 31.39
N GLY A 355 8.21 -6.37 30.53
CA GLY A 355 8.05 -7.78 30.17
C GLY A 355 7.21 -8.59 31.16
N ASP A 356 6.43 -7.95 32.02
CA ASP A 356 5.49 -8.58 32.95
C ASP A 356 4.06 -8.55 32.37
N LEU A 357 3.57 -9.72 31.94
CA LEU A 357 2.24 -9.82 31.35
C LEU A 357 1.14 -9.68 32.40
N GLU A 358 1.33 -10.24 33.61
CA GLU A 358 0.33 -10.19 34.68
C GLU A 358 0.11 -8.73 35.12
N GLU A 359 1.18 -7.96 35.33
CA GLU A 359 1.09 -6.54 35.63
C GLU A 359 0.42 -5.75 34.51
N PHE A 360 0.76 -6.06 33.25
CA PHE A 360 0.15 -5.42 32.08
C PHE A 360 -1.35 -5.71 31.99
N GLU A 361 -1.77 -6.96 32.21
CA GLU A 361 -3.17 -7.37 32.18
C GLU A 361 -3.98 -6.73 33.33
N MET A 362 -3.42 -6.68 34.54
CA MET A 362 -4.06 -6.01 35.66
C MET A 362 -4.34 -4.52 35.40
N ASN A 363 -3.45 -3.84 34.69
CA ASN A 363 -3.63 -2.41 34.39
C ASN A 363 -4.62 -2.14 33.25
N TYR A 364 -4.67 -3.02 32.22
CA TYR A 364 -5.40 -2.72 30.98
C TYR A 364 -6.54 -3.69 30.66
N GLY A 365 -6.59 -4.86 31.26
CA GLY A 365 -7.62 -5.88 31.04
C GLY A 365 -7.64 -6.49 29.63
N ASN A 366 -7.78 -5.67 28.59
CA ASN A 366 -7.82 -6.13 27.19
C ASN A 366 -6.43 -6.03 26.54
N VAL A 367 -5.59 -7.04 26.77
CA VAL A 367 -4.20 -7.10 26.30
C VAL A 367 -4.12 -6.95 24.76
N THR A 368 -4.91 -7.70 24.01
CA THR A 368 -4.82 -7.68 22.53
C THR A 368 -5.21 -6.32 21.94
N GLN A 369 -6.16 -5.60 22.56
CA GLN A 369 -6.58 -4.28 22.12
C GLN A 369 -5.45 -3.27 22.34
N VAL A 370 -4.91 -3.22 23.54
CA VAL A 370 -3.85 -2.27 23.91
C VAL A 370 -2.59 -2.52 23.07
N LEU A 371 -2.17 -3.79 22.92
CA LEU A 371 -1.05 -4.14 22.03
C LEU A 371 -1.30 -3.68 20.59
N SER A 372 -2.54 -3.79 20.08
CA SER A 372 -2.87 -3.30 18.75
C SER A 372 -2.67 -1.78 18.61
N GLU A 373 -2.96 -1.01 19.63
CA GLU A 373 -2.78 0.44 19.64
C GLU A 373 -1.31 0.86 19.80
N LEU A 374 -0.47 0.00 20.36
CA LEU A 374 0.97 0.25 20.51
C LEU A 374 1.79 -0.04 19.23
N ILE A 375 1.23 -0.67 18.19
CA ILE A 375 2.00 -1.10 17.01
C ILE A 375 2.74 0.07 16.35
N ARG A 376 2.11 1.25 16.21
CA ARG A 376 2.75 2.44 15.62
C ARG A 376 3.96 2.88 16.43
N THR A 377 3.83 2.82 17.74
CA THR A 377 4.86 3.28 18.69
C THR A 377 6.12 2.39 18.70
N ALA A 378 6.07 1.24 18.04
CA ALA A 378 7.26 0.41 17.83
C ALA A 378 8.27 1.05 16.87
N PHE A 379 7.83 1.95 15.97
CA PHE A 379 8.75 2.72 15.13
C PHE A 379 9.29 3.90 15.92
N VAL A 380 10.62 3.95 16.09
CA VAL A 380 11.33 4.94 16.91
C VAL A 380 12.39 5.67 16.09
N ALA A 381 12.67 6.91 16.44
CA ALA A 381 13.81 7.62 15.90
C ALA A 381 15.11 7.04 16.46
N LYS A 382 16.20 7.08 15.69
CA LYS A 382 17.51 6.64 16.15
C LYS A 382 17.99 7.54 17.33
N PRO A 383 18.89 7.04 18.20
CA PRO A 383 19.45 7.84 19.29
C PRO A 383 19.98 9.20 18.83
N GLY A 384 19.60 10.26 19.53
CA GLY A 384 19.98 11.65 19.18
C GLY A 384 19.11 12.33 18.13
N CYS A 385 18.10 11.63 17.59
CA CYS A 385 17.11 12.16 16.67
C CYS A 385 15.70 12.08 17.26
N THR A 386 14.77 12.76 16.59
CA THR A 386 13.32 12.71 16.85
C THR A 386 12.57 12.60 15.54
N PHE A 387 11.31 12.17 15.57
CA PHE A 387 10.45 12.26 14.39
C PHE A 387 9.75 13.61 14.32
N HIS A 388 9.79 14.20 13.14
CA HIS A 388 8.83 15.22 12.72
C HIS A 388 7.84 14.53 11.79
N VAL A 389 6.61 14.44 12.24
CA VAL A 389 5.48 13.89 11.47
C VAL A 389 4.69 15.08 10.93
N CYS A 390 4.54 15.16 9.62
CA CYS A 390 3.81 16.27 9.00
C CYS A 390 2.90 15.74 7.90
N ASP A 391 1.63 16.14 7.89
CA ASP A 391 0.62 15.77 6.91
C ASP A 391 -0.04 16.96 6.23
N PHE A 392 -0.70 16.71 5.10
CA PHE A 392 -1.58 17.68 4.46
C PHE A 392 -2.95 17.71 5.12
N SER A 393 -3.42 18.88 5.45
CA SER A 393 -4.80 19.06 5.92
C SER A 393 -5.80 18.85 4.79
N ALA A 394 -6.54 17.72 4.80
CA ALA A 394 -7.63 17.38 3.88
C ALA A 394 -7.27 17.54 2.39
N ILE A 395 -6.13 17.00 1.96
CA ILE A 395 -5.58 17.21 0.60
C ILE A 395 -6.56 16.81 -0.51
N GLU A 396 -7.28 15.69 -0.40
CA GLU A 396 -8.21 15.25 -1.44
C GLU A 396 -9.38 16.24 -1.61
N ALA A 397 -9.90 16.81 -0.51
CA ALA A 397 -10.95 17.82 -0.56
C ALA A 397 -10.46 19.12 -1.23
N ARG A 398 -9.20 19.50 -0.99
CA ARG A 398 -8.58 20.67 -1.65
C ARG A 398 -8.36 20.42 -3.14
N VAL A 399 -7.83 19.26 -3.50
CA VAL A 399 -7.55 18.89 -4.89
C VAL A 399 -8.83 18.79 -5.73
N ILE A 400 -9.89 18.14 -5.22
CA ILE A 400 -11.14 18.06 -5.97
C ILE A 400 -11.78 19.43 -6.16
N ALA A 401 -11.78 20.26 -5.12
CA ALA A 401 -12.29 21.63 -5.22
C ALA A 401 -11.50 22.48 -6.22
N TRP A 402 -10.17 22.34 -6.23
CA TRP A 402 -9.29 23.03 -7.17
C TRP A 402 -9.53 22.59 -8.62
N ILE A 403 -9.64 21.29 -8.88
CA ILE A 403 -9.93 20.77 -10.21
C ILE A 403 -11.32 21.19 -10.67
N ALA A 404 -12.33 21.16 -9.79
CA ALA A 404 -13.70 21.51 -10.11
C ALA A 404 -13.93 23.03 -10.24
N GLY A 405 -13.09 23.85 -9.61
CA GLY A 405 -13.32 25.30 -9.45
C GLY A 405 -14.36 25.61 -8.36
N GLU A 406 -14.45 24.80 -7.32
CA GLU A 406 -15.34 25.00 -6.17
C GLU A 406 -14.74 26.03 -5.21
N THR A 407 -14.95 27.32 -5.51
CA THR A 407 -14.21 28.44 -4.90
C THR A 407 -14.42 28.57 -3.41
N TRP A 408 -15.65 28.35 -2.89
CA TRP A 408 -15.91 28.45 -1.46
C TRP A 408 -15.05 27.50 -0.61
N VAL A 409 -14.79 26.28 -1.10
CA VAL A 409 -13.91 25.32 -0.44
C VAL A 409 -12.48 25.83 -0.40
N LEU A 410 -12.02 26.39 -1.53
CA LEU A 410 -10.65 26.95 -1.63
C LEU A 410 -10.47 28.16 -0.73
N ASP A 411 -11.51 29.01 -0.63
CA ASP A 411 -11.49 30.22 0.22
C ASP A 411 -11.48 29.83 1.71
N ALA A 412 -12.30 28.86 2.12
CA ALA A 412 -12.26 28.31 3.46
C ALA A 412 -10.86 27.75 3.80
N CYS A 413 -10.23 27.03 2.85
CA CYS A 413 -8.87 26.53 3.02
C CYS A 413 -7.80 27.64 3.13
N ARG A 414 -7.92 28.74 2.37
CA ARG A 414 -7.01 29.90 2.44
C ARG A 414 -7.12 30.62 3.79
N GLN A 415 -8.34 30.70 4.33
CA GLN A 415 -8.61 31.29 5.64
C GLN A 415 -8.23 30.36 6.81
N GLY A 416 -7.83 29.13 6.53
CA GLY A 416 -7.45 28.16 7.55
C GLY A 416 -8.62 27.53 8.31
N HIS A 417 -9.83 27.63 7.77
CA HIS A 417 -11.03 27.05 8.36
C HIS A 417 -11.04 25.51 8.26
N ASP A 418 -11.69 24.87 9.22
CA ASP A 418 -11.92 23.41 9.18
C ASP A 418 -12.99 23.10 8.13
N ILE A 419 -12.58 22.48 7.01
CA ILE A 419 -13.46 22.19 5.88
C ILE A 419 -14.65 21.29 6.26
N TYR A 420 -14.54 20.47 7.29
CA TYR A 420 -15.63 19.64 7.76
C TYR A 420 -16.69 20.47 8.53
N CYS A 421 -16.23 21.46 9.30
CA CYS A 421 -17.12 22.43 9.94
C CYS A 421 -17.81 23.30 8.89
N GLU A 422 -17.06 23.85 7.93
CA GLU A 422 -17.60 24.68 6.85
C GLU A 422 -18.62 23.93 5.99
N THR A 423 -18.32 22.68 5.65
CA THR A 423 -19.26 21.83 4.91
C THR A 423 -20.54 21.60 5.71
N ALA A 424 -20.43 21.28 7.00
CA ALA A 424 -21.59 21.10 7.87
C ALA A 424 -22.38 22.42 8.00
N SER A 425 -21.71 23.55 8.18
CA SER A 425 -22.36 24.87 8.25
C SER A 425 -23.18 25.17 7.00
N LYS A 426 -22.61 24.88 5.83
CA LYS A 426 -23.30 25.12 4.55
C LYS A 426 -24.47 24.17 4.31
N MET A 427 -24.32 22.89 4.71
CA MET A 427 -25.38 21.88 4.58
C MET A 427 -26.57 22.13 5.51
N PHE A 428 -26.30 22.56 6.74
CA PHE A 428 -27.34 22.71 7.77
C PHE A 428 -27.78 24.15 7.98
N GLY A 429 -27.11 25.14 7.36
CA GLY A 429 -27.49 26.57 7.45
C GLY A 429 -27.22 27.18 8.82
N VAL A 430 -26.34 26.57 9.63
CA VAL A 430 -25.99 27.02 10.99
C VAL A 430 -24.47 27.06 11.14
N PRO A 431 -23.88 27.98 11.92
CA PRO A 431 -22.44 28.00 12.16
C PRO A 431 -22.02 26.77 12.96
N VAL A 432 -20.99 26.04 12.49
CA VAL A 432 -20.44 24.86 13.13
C VAL A 432 -18.99 25.12 13.52
N GLN A 433 -18.61 24.82 14.76
CA GLN A 433 -17.26 24.98 15.28
C GLN A 433 -16.80 23.68 15.95
N LYS A 434 -15.55 23.28 15.75
CA LYS A 434 -14.99 21.99 16.25
C LYS A 434 -15.18 21.81 17.76
N HIS A 435 -14.97 22.87 18.53
CA HIS A 435 -15.08 22.90 20.00
C HIS A 435 -16.03 24.03 20.44
N GLY A 436 -17.16 24.18 19.77
CA GLY A 436 -18.10 25.30 20.00
C GLY A 436 -19.51 24.97 19.49
N PRO A 437 -20.28 25.99 19.10
CA PRO A 437 -21.66 25.81 18.67
C PRO A 437 -21.81 24.78 17.55
N ASN A 438 -22.78 23.86 17.69
CA ASN A 438 -23.13 22.83 16.71
C ASN A 438 -21.97 21.91 16.33
N GLY A 439 -20.99 21.69 17.23
CA GLY A 439 -19.81 20.87 16.98
C GLY A 439 -20.16 19.40 16.69
N ASP A 440 -21.30 18.91 17.15
CA ASP A 440 -21.87 17.59 16.87
C ASP A 440 -22.22 17.37 15.38
N LEU A 441 -22.37 18.44 14.59
CA LEU A 441 -22.58 18.37 13.14
C LEU A 441 -21.28 18.18 12.34
N ARG A 442 -20.12 18.49 12.92
CA ARG A 442 -18.83 18.32 12.25
C ARG A 442 -18.57 16.88 11.76
N PRO A 443 -18.85 15.80 12.54
CA PRO A 443 -18.74 14.42 12.05
C PRO A 443 -19.61 14.15 10.83
N LYS A 444 -20.82 14.72 10.73
CA LYS A 444 -21.70 14.61 9.56
C LYS A 444 -21.07 15.30 8.33
N GLY A 445 -20.49 16.49 8.52
CA GLY A 445 -19.71 17.18 7.48
C GLY A 445 -18.51 16.36 7.01
N LYS A 446 -17.77 15.73 7.94
CA LYS A 446 -16.65 14.85 7.60
C LYS A 446 -17.08 13.65 6.76
N VAL A 447 -18.14 12.96 7.17
CA VAL A 447 -18.71 11.82 6.43
C VAL A 447 -19.18 12.24 5.03
N ALA A 448 -19.81 13.40 4.91
CA ALA A 448 -20.26 13.93 3.63
C ALA A 448 -19.08 14.25 2.69
N VAL A 449 -18.06 14.95 3.16
CA VAL A 449 -16.87 15.26 2.34
C VAL A 449 -16.18 14.00 1.85
N LEU A 450 -15.98 12.99 2.72
CA LEU A 450 -15.28 11.76 2.38
C LEU A 450 -16.12 10.81 1.51
N GLY A 451 -17.45 10.75 1.73
CA GLY A 451 -18.32 9.79 1.05
C GLY A 451 -18.91 10.31 -0.27
N LEU A 452 -19.14 11.61 -0.40
CA LEU A 452 -19.90 12.17 -1.52
C LEU A 452 -19.05 12.79 -2.63
N GLY A 453 -17.79 13.09 -2.35
CA GLY A 453 -16.89 13.79 -3.30
C GLY A 453 -16.75 13.12 -4.67
N TYR A 454 -17.06 11.84 -4.79
CA TYR A 454 -16.84 11.02 -5.99
C TYR A 454 -18.13 10.38 -6.53
N GLY A 455 -19.26 11.07 -6.36
CA GLY A 455 -20.55 10.59 -6.85
C GLY A 455 -21.21 9.55 -5.94
N GLY A 456 -20.74 9.42 -4.71
CA GLY A 456 -21.36 8.56 -3.70
C GLY A 456 -22.81 8.97 -3.40
N GLY A 457 -23.60 8.01 -2.92
CA GLY A 457 -24.97 8.20 -2.44
C GLY A 457 -25.10 7.72 -0.99
N VAL A 458 -26.31 7.36 -0.58
CA VAL A 458 -26.63 6.87 0.78
C VAL A 458 -25.71 5.69 1.19
N SER A 459 -25.50 4.72 0.32
CA SER A 459 -24.61 3.58 0.61
C SER A 459 -23.16 3.98 0.90
N ALA A 460 -22.67 5.06 0.32
CA ALA A 460 -21.34 5.58 0.61
C ALA A 460 -21.30 6.28 1.99
N LEU A 461 -22.35 7.00 2.37
CA LEU A 461 -22.47 7.58 3.73
C LEU A 461 -22.52 6.47 4.79
N GLU A 462 -23.32 5.43 4.58
CA GLU A 462 -23.37 4.26 5.47
C GLU A 462 -21.98 3.62 5.64
N ALA A 463 -21.26 3.41 4.53
CA ALA A 463 -19.91 2.83 4.54
C ALA A 463 -18.91 3.72 5.31
N MET A 464 -19.08 5.04 5.31
CA MET A 464 -18.27 6.00 6.06
C MET A 464 -18.74 6.23 7.50
N GLY A 465 -19.74 5.47 7.97
CA GLY A 465 -20.19 5.50 9.37
C GLY A 465 -21.48 6.29 9.62
N GLY A 466 -22.25 6.61 8.60
CA GLY A 466 -23.54 7.32 8.75
C GLY A 466 -24.46 6.67 9.78
N LYS A 467 -24.62 5.35 9.74
CA LYS A 467 -25.41 4.59 10.74
C LYS A 467 -24.87 4.71 12.17
N LYS A 468 -23.53 4.79 12.34
CA LYS A 468 -22.93 4.98 13.67
C LYS A 468 -23.19 6.38 14.25
N LEU A 469 -23.51 7.35 13.39
CA LEU A 469 -23.92 8.70 13.78
C LEU A 469 -25.43 8.79 14.04
N GLY A 470 -26.14 7.68 14.03
CA GLY A 470 -27.59 7.61 14.30
C GLY A 470 -28.46 8.18 13.18
N LEU A 471 -27.94 8.32 11.95
CA LEU A 471 -28.70 8.87 10.81
C LEU A 471 -29.73 7.84 10.32
N THR A 472 -30.94 8.35 10.07
CA THR A 472 -32.00 7.62 9.36
C THR A 472 -31.76 7.68 7.84
N GLU A 473 -32.34 6.77 7.07
CA GLU A 473 -32.22 6.75 5.61
C GLU A 473 -32.74 8.06 4.96
N SER A 474 -33.75 8.70 5.54
CA SER A 474 -34.27 9.99 5.10
C SER A 474 -33.26 11.09 5.32
N GLU A 475 -32.62 11.14 6.49
CA GLU A 475 -31.56 12.11 6.79
C GLU A 475 -30.32 11.90 5.91
N GLU A 476 -29.96 10.64 5.63
CA GLU A 476 -28.86 10.35 4.71
C GLU A 476 -29.15 10.84 3.28
N LYS A 477 -30.38 10.68 2.79
CA LYS A 477 -30.82 11.23 1.49
C LYS A 477 -30.78 12.77 1.47
N ASP A 478 -31.22 13.40 2.54
CA ASP A 478 -31.18 14.85 2.69
C ASP A 478 -29.75 15.39 2.71
N ILE A 479 -28.85 14.73 3.44
CA ILE A 479 -27.42 15.04 3.47
C ILE A 479 -26.80 14.95 2.05
N VAL A 480 -27.10 13.89 1.30
CA VAL A 480 -26.61 13.72 -0.08
C VAL A 480 -27.05 14.90 -0.97
N ASN A 481 -28.33 15.30 -0.90
CA ASN A 481 -28.86 16.38 -1.71
C ASN A 481 -28.23 17.73 -1.29
N LYS A 482 -28.25 18.08 -0.01
CA LYS A 482 -27.65 19.33 0.52
C LYS A 482 -26.15 19.43 0.17
N TRP A 483 -25.43 18.35 0.25
CA TRP A 483 -24.01 18.35 -0.13
C TRP A 483 -23.83 18.63 -1.63
N ARG A 484 -24.63 17.99 -2.50
CA ARG A 484 -24.57 18.20 -3.95
C ARG A 484 -24.96 19.63 -4.35
N ASP A 485 -25.98 20.19 -3.71
CA ASP A 485 -26.40 21.56 -3.92
C ASP A 485 -25.34 22.58 -3.46
N SER A 486 -24.58 22.21 -2.41
CA SER A 486 -23.47 23.02 -1.90
C SER A 486 -22.20 22.91 -2.75
N ASN A 487 -22.09 21.89 -3.61
CA ASN A 487 -20.88 21.60 -4.40
C ASN A 487 -21.20 21.36 -5.88
N PRO A 488 -21.88 22.30 -6.57
CA PRO A 488 -22.37 22.11 -7.93
C PRO A 488 -21.25 21.92 -8.95
N HIS A 489 -20.08 22.55 -8.74
CA HIS A 489 -18.93 22.42 -9.64
C HIS A 489 -18.30 21.02 -9.56
N ILE A 490 -18.25 20.41 -8.37
CA ILE A 490 -17.79 19.03 -8.19
C ILE A 490 -18.74 18.05 -8.88
N VAL A 491 -20.06 18.24 -8.72
CA VAL A 491 -21.08 17.42 -9.41
C VAL A 491 -20.96 17.54 -10.93
N LYS A 492 -20.70 18.73 -11.45
CA LYS A 492 -20.47 18.99 -12.88
C LYS A 492 -19.18 18.32 -13.37
N LEU A 493 -18.11 18.29 -12.54
CA LEU A 493 -16.84 17.67 -12.88
C LEU A 493 -17.01 16.19 -13.20
N TRP A 494 -17.76 15.42 -12.42
CA TRP A 494 -17.97 13.99 -12.68
C TRP A 494 -18.51 13.74 -14.09
N ARG A 495 -19.54 14.52 -14.47
CA ARG A 495 -20.16 14.43 -15.83
C ARG A 495 -19.19 14.87 -16.92
N THR A 496 -18.38 15.90 -16.66
CA THR A 496 -17.37 16.40 -17.61
C THR A 496 -16.32 15.34 -17.87
N VAL A 497 -15.79 14.71 -16.83
CA VAL A 497 -14.78 13.64 -16.93
C VAL A 497 -15.34 12.43 -17.70
N GLU A 498 -16.55 12.00 -17.39
CA GLU A 498 -17.20 10.86 -18.06
C GLU A 498 -17.42 11.12 -19.54
N LYS A 499 -18.02 12.26 -19.88
CA LYS A 499 -18.27 12.67 -21.27
C LYS A 499 -16.96 12.79 -22.05
N ALA A 500 -15.92 13.37 -21.45
CA ALA A 500 -14.62 13.50 -22.08
C ALA A 500 -13.98 12.12 -22.34
N ALA A 501 -14.08 11.19 -21.37
CA ALA A 501 -13.58 9.83 -21.52
C ALA A 501 -14.32 9.07 -22.64
N ILE A 502 -15.66 9.08 -22.65
CA ILE A 502 -16.46 8.45 -23.70
C ILE A 502 -16.13 9.05 -25.08
N THR A 503 -16.05 10.38 -25.15
CA THR A 503 -15.71 11.07 -26.42
C THR A 503 -14.31 10.67 -26.90
N ALA A 504 -13.31 10.65 -26.01
CA ALA A 504 -11.95 10.26 -26.36
C ALA A 504 -11.90 8.82 -26.88
N ILE A 505 -12.58 7.86 -26.23
CA ILE A 505 -12.61 6.46 -26.63
C ILE A 505 -13.25 6.31 -28.03
N LYS A 506 -14.39 6.98 -28.25
CA LYS A 506 -15.12 6.87 -29.52
C LYS A 506 -14.44 7.54 -30.71
N THR A 507 -13.79 8.68 -30.46
CA THR A 507 -13.26 9.53 -31.54
C THR A 507 -11.75 9.45 -31.72
N GLY A 508 -11.03 8.89 -30.74
CA GLY A 508 -9.56 8.93 -30.69
C GLY A 508 -8.97 10.32 -30.43
N ARG A 509 -9.80 11.36 -30.22
CA ARG A 509 -9.35 12.74 -29.97
C ARG A 509 -9.06 12.96 -28.50
N SER A 510 -8.01 13.73 -28.19
CA SER A 510 -7.72 14.15 -26.85
C SER A 510 -8.61 15.34 -26.45
N ILE A 511 -9.15 15.29 -25.23
CA ILE A 511 -10.02 16.32 -24.66
C ILE A 511 -9.30 16.93 -23.45
N THR A 512 -9.06 18.23 -23.49
CA THR A 512 -8.54 18.98 -22.32
C THR A 512 -9.72 19.46 -21.48
N ILE A 513 -9.65 19.18 -20.19
CA ILE A 513 -10.59 19.66 -19.18
C ILE A 513 -9.89 20.64 -18.22
N GLN A 514 -10.55 20.95 -17.10
CA GLN A 514 -10.04 21.91 -16.11
C GLN A 514 -8.62 21.55 -15.64
N GLN A 515 -7.88 22.56 -15.23
CA GLN A 515 -6.50 22.45 -14.70
C GLN A 515 -5.49 21.75 -15.65
N GLY A 516 -5.74 21.81 -16.95
CA GLY A 516 -4.86 21.20 -17.94
C GLY A 516 -4.87 19.67 -17.96
N ILE A 517 -5.85 19.03 -17.35
CA ILE A 517 -6.00 17.57 -17.42
C ILE A 517 -6.39 17.18 -18.85
N VAL A 518 -5.64 16.25 -19.45
CA VAL A 518 -5.90 15.77 -20.81
C VAL A 518 -6.37 14.33 -20.77
N ILE A 519 -7.55 14.08 -21.34
CA ILE A 519 -8.14 12.75 -21.47
C ILE A 519 -8.03 12.32 -22.93
N GLY A 520 -7.28 11.28 -23.22
CA GLY A 520 -7.03 10.78 -24.57
C GLY A 520 -7.21 9.27 -24.68
N TYR A 521 -7.24 8.76 -25.92
CA TYR A 521 -7.32 7.35 -26.19
C TYR A 521 -6.23 6.94 -27.19
N ARG A 522 -5.35 6.05 -26.77
CA ARG A 522 -4.24 5.57 -27.60
C ARG A 522 -3.86 4.14 -27.24
N TRP A 523 -3.45 3.34 -28.19
CA TRP A 523 -3.03 1.94 -28.02
C TRP A 523 -4.10 1.02 -27.37
N GLY A 524 -5.39 1.33 -27.57
CA GLY A 524 -6.46 0.61 -26.92
C GLY A 524 -6.62 0.94 -25.43
N MET A 525 -6.08 2.08 -24.97
CA MET A 525 -6.08 2.51 -23.58
C MET A 525 -6.67 3.90 -23.44
N LEU A 526 -7.49 4.11 -22.41
CA LEU A 526 -7.84 5.45 -21.95
C LEU A 526 -6.68 5.99 -21.12
N LEU A 527 -6.18 7.15 -21.48
CA LEU A 527 -5.04 7.84 -20.88
C LEU A 527 -5.53 9.15 -20.26
N ILE A 528 -5.24 9.37 -18.99
CA ILE A 528 -5.56 10.63 -18.31
C ILE A 528 -4.26 11.24 -17.82
N THR A 529 -3.81 12.30 -18.51
CA THR A 529 -2.62 13.06 -18.12
C THR A 529 -3.00 14.11 -17.09
N LEU A 530 -2.36 14.06 -15.95
CA LEU A 530 -2.56 14.91 -14.78
C LEU A 530 -1.85 16.25 -14.96
N PRO A 531 -2.15 17.27 -14.15
CA PRO A 531 -1.43 18.56 -14.18
C PRO A 531 0.07 18.44 -13.95
N SER A 532 0.52 17.41 -13.24
CA SER A 532 1.93 17.07 -13.03
C SER A 532 2.65 16.55 -14.29
N GLY A 533 1.93 16.28 -15.38
CA GLY A 533 2.42 15.60 -16.57
C GLY A 533 2.44 14.07 -16.48
N ARG A 534 2.18 13.49 -15.29
CA ARG A 534 2.06 12.04 -15.15
C ARG A 534 0.75 11.55 -15.72
N THR A 535 0.77 10.37 -16.35
CA THR A 535 -0.42 9.77 -16.95
C THR A 535 -0.87 8.54 -16.17
N ILE A 536 -2.17 8.43 -15.90
CA ILE A 536 -2.84 7.22 -15.41
C ILE A 536 -3.52 6.52 -16.58
N CYS A 537 -3.46 5.18 -16.59
CA CYS A 537 -3.83 4.37 -17.73
C CYS A 537 -4.91 3.35 -17.38
N TYR A 538 -5.85 3.14 -18.31
CA TYR A 538 -6.88 2.11 -18.24
C TYR A 538 -6.73 1.19 -19.47
N PRO A 539 -6.16 -0.01 -19.30
CA PRO A 539 -5.90 -0.92 -20.41
C PRO A 539 -7.18 -1.45 -21.06
N ARG A 540 -7.15 -1.63 -22.38
CA ARG A 540 -8.24 -2.21 -23.19
C ARG A 540 -9.60 -1.63 -22.87
N THR A 541 -9.64 -0.28 -22.90
CA THR A 541 -10.87 0.47 -22.59
C THR A 541 -11.79 0.50 -23.81
N GLU A 542 -13.07 0.27 -23.58
CA GLU A 542 -14.13 0.35 -24.58
C GLU A 542 -15.39 1.00 -23.99
N VAL A 543 -16.27 1.50 -24.87
CA VAL A 543 -17.60 1.98 -24.49
C VAL A 543 -18.60 0.87 -24.79
N GLY A 544 -19.25 0.38 -23.75
CA GLY A 544 -20.38 -0.54 -23.83
C GLY A 544 -21.72 0.18 -23.70
N ILE A 545 -22.79 -0.55 -23.88
CA ILE A 545 -24.17 -0.10 -23.62
C ILE A 545 -24.74 -1.02 -22.54
N GLU A 546 -25.24 -0.43 -21.45
CA GLU A 546 -26.04 -1.14 -20.47
C GLU A 546 -27.51 -0.94 -20.78
N THR A 547 -28.17 -2.03 -21.15
CA THR A 547 -29.62 -2.05 -21.38
C THR A 547 -30.35 -2.14 -20.04
N ASN A 548 -31.25 -1.22 -19.77
CA ASN A 548 -32.09 -1.21 -18.58
C ASN A 548 -33.56 -1.32 -18.99
N ASP A 549 -34.24 -2.36 -18.53
CA ASP A 549 -35.70 -2.53 -18.72
C ASP A 549 -36.55 -1.54 -17.90
N GLY A 550 -35.91 -0.58 -17.21
CA GLY A 550 -36.54 0.42 -16.38
C GLY A 550 -36.49 1.83 -16.98
N TRP A 551 -37.05 2.82 -16.25
CA TRP A 551 -37.19 4.21 -16.72
C TRP A 551 -35.88 4.96 -17.03
N ARG A 552 -34.69 4.41 -16.83
CA ARG A 552 -33.41 5.04 -17.18
C ARG A 552 -32.99 4.86 -18.64
N GLY A 553 -33.61 3.93 -19.38
CA GLY A 553 -33.22 3.59 -20.74
C GLY A 553 -31.78 3.10 -20.86
N ASP A 554 -31.36 2.81 -22.08
CA ASP A 554 -30.01 2.40 -22.40
C ASP A 554 -29.02 3.55 -22.14
N HIS A 555 -27.90 3.25 -21.48
CA HIS A 555 -26.85 4.23 -21.23
C HIS A 555 -25.45 3.67 -21.51
N GLU A 556 -24.56 4.59 -21.88
CA GLU A 556 -23.17 4.24 -22.17
C GLU A 556 -22.39 3.97 -20.89
N ILE A 557 -21.62 2.89 -20.87
CA ILE A 557 -20.73 2.51 -19.78
C ILE A 557 -19.29 2.44 -20.29
N ILE A 558 -18.34 2.72 -19.40
CA ILE A 558 -16.92 2.58 -19.69
C ILE A 558 -16.44 1.28 -19.07
N GLU A 559 -15.94 0.37 -19.90
CA GLU A 559 -15.32 -0.88 -19.48
C GLU A 559 -13.82 -0.86 -19.79
N TYR A 560 -13.02 -1.48 -18.94
CA TYR A 560 -11.57 -1.61 -19.10
C TYR A 560 -11.08 -2.89 -18.44
N GLU A 561 -9.87 -3.33 -18.77
CA GLU A 561 -9.26 -4.46 -18.07
C GLU A 561 -8.40 -3.98 -16.91
N GLY A 562 -8.45 -4.72 -15.81
CA GLY A 562 -7.68 -4.39 -14.60
C GLY A 562 -7.77 -5.46 -13.53
N LEU A 563 -6.99 -5.30 -12.46
CA LEU A 563 -7.01 -6.18 -11.31
C LEU A 563 -8.24 -5.88 -10.44
N ASN A 564 -9.12 -6.84 -10.28
CA ASN A 564 -10.25 -6.74 -9.35
C ASN A 564 -9.73 -6.77 -7.91
N GLN A 565 -10.04 -5.73 -7.12
CA GLN A 565 -9.51 -5.58 -5.76
C GLN A 565 -10.01 -6.64 -4.77
N LYS A 566 -11.21 -7.18 -4.99
CA LYS A 566 -11.81 -8.22 -4.14
C LYS A 566 -11.31 -9.61 -4.51
N THR A 567 -11.40 -9.98 -5.80
CA THR A 567 -11.06 -11.34 -6.26
C THR A 567 -9.58 -11.52 -6.57
N LYS A 568 -8.82 -10.43 -6.66
CA LYS A 568 -7.40 -10.41 -7.07
C LYS A 568 -7.13 -11.02 -8.45
N LYS A 569 -8.16 -11.11 -9.30
CA LYS A 569 -8.06 -11.60 -10.67
C LYS A 569 -8.07 -10.44 -11.66
N TRP A 570 -7.33 -10.60 -12.75
CA TRP A 570 -7.37 -9.70 -13.90
C TRP A 570 -8.62 -9.97 -14.74
N GLY A 571 -9.31 -8.93 -15.18
CA GLY A 571 -10.50 -9.07 -16.01
C GLY A 571 -11.17 -7.73 -16.32
N LYS A 572 -12.31 -7.78 -16.97
CA LYS A 572 -13.13 -6.59 -17.28
C LYS A 572 -13.70 -5.98 -16.02
N LEU A 573 -13.60 -4.68 -15.93
CA LEU A 573 -14.09 -3.84 -14.84
C LEU A 573 -14.82 -2.64 -15.43
N ARG A 574 -15.80 -2.11 -14.69
CA ARG A 574 -16.54 -0.91 -15.07
C ARG A 574 -16.04 0.30 -14.32
N THR A 575 -16.14 1.46 -14.97
CA THR A 575 -15.86 2.75 -14.33
C THR A 575 -16.88 3.79 -14.82
N TYR A 576 -16.92 4.91 -14.12
CA TYR A 576 -17.84 6.02 -14.37
C TYR A 576 -17.19 7.33 -13.95
N GLY A 577 -17.80 8.47 -14.26
CA GLY A 577 -17.21 9.79 -14.06
C GLY A 577 -16.75 10.07 -12.63
N GLY A 578 -17.54 9.70 -11.63
CA GLY A 578 -17.15 9.82 -10.22
C GLY A 578 -15.91 9.00 -9.87
N LYS A 579 -15.81 7.76 -10.34
CA LYS A 579 -14.65 6.88 -10.08
C LYS A 579 -13.39 7.33 -10.84
N LEU A 580 -13.54 7.84 -12.04
CA LEU A 580 -12.44 8.45 -12.78
C LEU A 580 -11.95 9.71 -12.05
N THR A 581 -12.87 10.55 -11.57
CA THR A 581 -12.54 11.75 -10.77
C THR A 581 -11.80 11.38 -9.48
N GLU A 582 -12.25 10.35 -8.75
CA GLU A 582 -11.55 9.84 -7.57
C GLU A 582 -10.08 9.49 -7.91
N ASN A 583 -9.87 8.73 -8.99
CA ASN A 583 -8.53 8.33 -9.37
C ASN A 583 -7.66 9.54 -9.80
N ILE A 584 -8.22 10.53 -10.48
CA ILE A 584 -7.54 11.79 -10.83
C ILE A 584 -7.11 12.54 -9.56
N VAL A 585 -8.03 12.73 -8.63
CA VAL A 585 -7.78 13.47 -7.37
C VAL A 585 -6.72 12.76 -6.54
N GLN A 586 -6.87 11.46 -6.33
CA GLN A 586 -5.92 10.66 -5.54
C GLN A 586 -4.53 10.62 -6.19
N ALA A 587 -4.47 10.53 -7.51
CA ALA A 587 -3.21 10.54 -8.24
C ALA A 587 -2.54 11.93 -8.20
N THR A 588 -3.31 13.01 -8.28
CA THR A 588 -2.81 14.39 -8.15
C THR A 588 -2.31 14.66 -6.71
N ALA A 589 -3.05 14.22 -5.69
CA ALA A 589 -2.61 14.31 -4.30
C ALA A 589 -1.29 13.55 -4.05
N ARG A 590 -1.14 12.35 -4.64
CA ARG A 590 0.13 11.60 -4.61
C ARG A 590 1.28 12.37 -5.25
N ASP A 591 1.03 13.06 -6.35
CA ASP A 591 2.07 13.83 -7.03
C ASP A 591 2.47 15.09 -6.23
N ILE A 592 1.52 15.71 -5.52
CA ILE A 592 1.78 16.79 -4.58
C ILE A 592 2.68 16.30 -3.43
N LEU A 593 2.35 15.16 -2.80
CA LEU A 593 3.22 14.55 -1.78
C LEU A 593 4.60 14.22 -2.36
N GLY A 594 4.66 13.75 -3.61
CA GLY A 594 5.91 13.49 -4.31
C GLY A 594 6.81 14.72 -4.41
N CYS A 595 6.24 15.90 -4.66
CA CYS A 595 6.99 17.15 -4.64
C CYS A 595 7.57 17.47 -3.25
N VAL A 596 6.81 17.19 -2.18
CA VAL A 596 7.30 17.38 -0.80
C VAL A 596 8.45 16.43 -0.48
N ILE A 597 8.33 15.16 -0.85
CA ILE A 597 9.40 14.15 -0.68
C ILE A 597 10.68 14.57 -1.40
N LEU A 598 10.57 15.00 -2.66
CA LEU A 598 11.74 15.47 -3.43
C LEU A 598 12.40 16.70 -2.79
N ARG A 599 11.61 17.64 -2.28
CA ARG A 599 12.15 18.81 -1.55
C ARG A 599 12.86 18.40 -0.26
N ALA A 600 12.29 17.43 0.48
CA ALA A 600 12.92 16.89 1.69
C ALA A 600 14.29 16.27 1.37
N GLU A 601 14.37 15.41 0.36
CA GLU A 601 15.64 14.79 -0.10
C GLU A 601 16.66 15.85 -0.56
N GLN A 602 16.24 16.86 -1.34
CA GLN A 602 17.11 17.95 -1.78
C GLN A 602 17.69 18.78 -0.63
N ARG A 603 16.99 18.87 0.51
CA ARG A 603 17.42 19.59 1.71
C ARG A 603 18.12 18.70 2.74
N GLY A 604 18.38 17.45 2.39
CA GLY A 604 19.04 16.50 3.28
C GLY A 604 18.20 16.10 4.50
N LEU A 605 16.87 16.23 4.43
CA LEU A 605 15.94 15.77 5.44
C LEU A 605 15.69 14.27 5.26
N ASN A 606 15.93 13.49 6.29
CA ASN A 606 15.83 12.04 6.23
C ASN A 606 14.37 11.56 6.37
N VAL A 607 13.63 11.51 5.27
CA VAL A 607 12.33 10.82 5.25
C VAL A 607 12.58 9.33 5.44
N VAL A 608 12.06 8.73 6.48
CA VAL A 608 12.23 7.29 6.80
C VAL A 608 11.07 6.44 6.33
N PHE A 609 9.89 7.01 6.23
CA PHE A 609 8.72 6.46 5.54
C PHE A 609 7.66 7.55 5.35
N HIS A 610 6.60 7.23 4.64
CA HIS A 610 5.44 8.10 4.45
C HIS A 610 4.16 7.26 4.35
N ILE A 611 3.02 7.86 4.68
CA ILE A 611 1.71 7.19 4.66
C ILE A 611 0.68 8.16 4.09
N HIS A 612 -0.02 7.77 3.02
CA HIS A 612 -1.06 8.56 2.36
C HIS A 612 -0.60 9.97 1.96
N ASP A 613 -0.79 10.96 2.82
CA ASP A 613 -0.50 12.40 2.66
C ASP A 613 0.49 12.92 3.72
N GLU A 614 1.10 12.04 4.47
CA GLU A 614 2.00 12.28 5.60
C GLU A 614 3.43 11.85 5.27
N ILE A 615 4.43 12.62 5.70
CA ILE A 615 5.84 12.18 5.73
C ILE A 615 6.35 12.13 7.16
N ILE A 616 7.26 11.19 7.43
CA ILE A 616 7.94 11.05 8.71
C ILE A 616 9.42 11.27 8.49
N VAL A 617 9.93 12.36 9.07
CA VAL A 617 11.34 12.76 9.00
C VAL A 617 12.04 12.38 10.29
N GLU A 618 13.14 11.61 10.20
CA GLU A 618 14.04 11.34 11.30
C GLU A 618 15.04 12.52 11.41
N ALA A 619 14.72 13.48 12.27
CA ALA A 619 15.36 14.79 12.34
C ALA A 619 16.43 14.84 13.43
N THR A 620 17.55 15.48 13.12
CA THR A 620 18.57 15.90 14.10
C THR A 620 18.12 17.18 14.82
N LYS A 621 18.83 17.58 15.89
CA LYS A 621 18.43 18.74 16.72
C LYS A 621 18.37 20.07 15.96
N ASP A 622 19.14 20.20 14.90
CA ASP A 622 19.20 21.39 14.02
C ASP A 622 18.09 21.41 12.96
N GLN A 623 17.45 20.27 12.71
CA GLN A 623 16.34 20.15 11.76
C GLN A 623 15.04 20.31 12.52
N THR A 624 14.39 21.46 12.39
CA THR A 624 13.20 21.82 13.17
C THR A 624 11.89 21.47 12.46
N LEU A 625 10.81 21.29 13.23
CA LEU A 625 9.48 21.02 12.65
C LEU A 625 9.03 22.09 11.63
N PRO A 626 9.19 23.42 11.90
CA PRO A 626 8.85 24.44 10.88
C PRO A 626 9.57 24.27 9.56
N MET A 627 10.80 23.74 9.54
CA MET A 627 11.52 23.45 8.29
C MET A 627 10.80 22.35 7.47
N VAL A 628 10.22 21.37 8.15
CA VAL A 628 9.46 20.29 7.49
C VAL A 628 8.09 20.82 7.04
N GLU A 629 7.37 21.57 7.88
CA GLU A 629 6.07 22.16 7.52
C GLU A 629 6.17 23.13 6.33
N ALA A 630 7.26 23.86 6.21
CA ALA A 630 7.51 24.76 5.09
C ALA A 630 7.50 24.04 3.72
N LEU A 631 7.96 22.77 3.66
CA LEU A 631 7.97 21.99 2.42
C LEU A 631 6.57 21.80 1.83
N PHE A 632 5.55 21.72 2.70
CA PHE A 632 4.16 21.48 2.33
C PHE A 632 3.48 22.74 1.78
N SER A 633 3.95 23.92 2.21
CA SER A 633 3.33 25.20 1.84
C SER A 633 4.00 25.85 0.62
N GLU A 634 5.14 25.33 0.17
CA GLU A 634 5.84 25.88 -1.00
C GLU A 634 5.01 25.70 -2.28
N PRO A 635 4.92 26.74 -3.13
CA PRO A 635 4.20 26.65 -4.38
C PRO A 635 4.73 25.55 -5.30
N ILE A 636 3.83 24.80 -5.91
CA ILE A 636 4.14 23.79 -6.91
C ILE A 636 3.80 24.39 -8.30
N PRO A 637 4.73 24.40 -9.27
CA PRO A 637 4.57 25.12 -10.53
C PRO A 637 3.30 24.79 -11.32
N TRP A 638 2.83 23.55 -11.26
CA TRP A 638 1.65 23.08 -11.99
C TRP A 638 0.33 23.18 -11.20
N CYS A 639 0.35 23.62 -9.93
CA CYS A 639 -0.85 23.87 -9.11
C CYS A 639 -0.70 25.09 -8.20
N LYS A 640 -0.25 26.21 -8.75
CA LYS A 640 0.08 27.44 -8.00
C LYS A 640 -1.08 28.00 -7.16
N ASP A 641 -2.32 27.85 -7.66
CA ASP A 641 -3.51 28.42 -7.00
C ASP A 641 -4.14 27.47 -5.97
N LEU A 642 -3.60 26.26 -5.82
CA LEU A 642 -4.04 25.31 -4.81
C LEU A 642 -3.51 25.72 -3.43
N PRO A 643 -4.38 26.04 -2.45
CA PRO A 643 -3.92 26.37 -1.11
C PRO A 643 -3.41 25.12 -0.40
N LEU A 644 -2.10 24.97 -0.30
CA LEU A 644 -1.43 23.88 0.39
C LEU A 644 -0.97 24.32 1.77
N LYS A 645 -1.15 23.45 2.76
CA LYS A 645 -0.67 23.66 4.13
C LYS A 645 -0.40 22.32 4.78
N GLY A 646 0.80 22.17 5.38
CA GLY A 646 1.14 21.08 6.27
C GLY A 646 0.85 21.47 7.72
N ALA A 647 0.58 20.48 8.53
CA ALA A 647 0.57 20.57 9.98
C ALA A 647 1.33 19.36 10.53
N GLY A 648 2.13 19.59 11.57
CA GLY A 648 2.96 18.51 12.09
C GLY A 648 3.16 18.59 13.60
N TYR A 649 3.83 17.57 14.11
CA TYR A 649 4.24 17.47 15.51
C TYR A 649 5.58 16.74 15.62
N THR A 650 6.20 16.86 16.80
CA THR A 650 7.47 16.22 17.13
C THR A 650 7.25 15.13 18.15
N THR A 651 7.84 13.95 17.93
CA THR A 651 7.65 12.80 18.82
C THR A 651 8.87 11.85 18.76
N PRO A 652 9.20 11.12 19.84
CA PRO A 652 10.29 10.14 19.82
C PRO A 652 9.93 8.83 19.11
N TYR A 653 8.65 8.53 18.98
CA TYR A 653 8.12 7.34 18.30
C TYR A 653 6.92 7.72 17.42
N TYR A 654 6.64 6.92 16.40
CA TYR A 654 5.53 7.21 15.49
C TYR A 654 4.18 7.00 16.17
N LEU A 655 3.30 7.96 16.04
CA LEU A 655 1.90 7.92 16.44
C LEU A 655 1.05 8.64 15.38
N LYS A 656 -0.25 8.55 15.46
CA LYS A 656 -1.17 9.32 14.62
C LYS A 656 -2.29 9.88 15.48
N ASP A 657 -2.40 11.22 15.49
CA ASP A 657 -3.49 11.94 16.14
C ASP A 657 -4.86 11.66 15.50
#